data_ea147aa83dd2d6a4be5058bef3a8201f
#
_entry.id   ea147aa83dd2d6a4be5058bef3a8201f
#
_cell.length_a   1.000
_cell.length_b   1.000
_cell.length_c   1.000
_cell.angle_alpha   90.00
_cell.angle_beta   90.00
_cell.angle_gamma   90.00
#
_symmetry.space_group_name_H-M   'P 1'
#
loop_
_entity.id
_entity.type
_entity.pdbx_description
1 polymer ?
#
loop_
_entity_poly.entity_id
_entity_poly.type
_entity_poly.pdbx_seq_one_letter_code
_entity_poly.pdbx_strand_id
1 'polypeptide(L)'
;MISPARLDATFRPRSVAVVGASQNPSFVSGIFKNLLRFDYEGTVSAVNPRYESILGAPCYPSVLDVPGPLDLVIVGVASRFIPTILEQCEEKGVGAVEIVSSGFSEMGGAEGAQRQAELAGWARRTGIPVGGPNCLGLMNMSIGMMALPTTPERLIAGKVAAILQSGMMAPSIIMPLLAREIGFTIGVTTGNEADLEAADYIRYCAEDEETRVIACYSEQIKTPAKFIAACQLAAERNTPVIMLKIGRSEIAQRSALAHTGSLVGADGVTDAVLRKLGVIRVDSVDDLYEAIAIFHTRKLPRGGGVVPVSVSGGAGGLLADLAQGIGVELPPLPPNTAAELRKIVPEYGNVGNPLDITGQGVFETEMVRGAFEQLATAGNLDIVVWCRSFPCNLDRQTPVGQILEEAVETYPDVLFLVMSLVSGHFYPGAAADAPPAEPYNHLDGIPFLQGSESSLKAIAALVRYAEWKRERAERKSPPPSPLPTAMERGSRSEVAERARALVMAAGGRALTERESKAVLALYGIRTTREILAADSEHAVAAAEAIGYPVALKAEAPDLLHKTEAGAILLNVADEAGVRRGFKRVLTNAWSAVPAFSVNGVLVQEMIPSGTEVIVGMSRDAQFGPVIACGLGGIFVETLKDVQLLLPPISDAEVRQALTRLRGYPVLQGTRAAAPADLDALVDVLLRFSELCQDLGDVVQEIDVNPLIVTGDSICAVDCLIVPAGG
;
A
#
# COMPACT_ATOMS: atom_id res chain seq x y z
N MET A 1 2.96 -15.92 14.56
CA MET A 1 1.59 -15.37 14.52
C MET A 1 0.72 -16.14 15.51
N ILE A 2 -0.03 -15.42 16.31
CA ILE A 2 -0.98 -16.00 17.28
C ILE A 2 -2.13 -16.65 16.49
N SER A 3 -2.64 -17.82 16.94
CA SER A 3 -3.77 -18.44 16.24
C SER A 3 -5.05 -17.61 16.45
N PRO A 4 -5.96 -17.51 15.45
CA PRO A 4 -7.20 -16.77 15.58
C PRO A 4 -8.05 -17.18 16.79
N ALA A 5 -8.14 -18.46 17.09
CA ALA A 5 -8.86 -18.98 18.25
C ALA A 5 -8.38 -18.40 19.59
N ARG A 6 -7.13 -17.91 19.68
CA ARG A 6 -6.63 -17.23 20.88
C ARG A 6 -7.07 -15.77 20.95
N LEU A 7 -7.39 -15.13 19.80
CA LEU A 7 -7.92 -13.78 19.75
C LEU A 7 -9.45 -13.74 19.98
N ASP A 8 -10.13 -14.89 19.98
CA ASP A 8 -11.54 -14.94 20.37
C ASP A 8 -11.77 -14.45 21.80
N ALA A 9 -10.82 -14.71 22.71
CA ALA A 9 -10.88 -14.16 24.07
C ALA A 9 -10.80 -12.63 24.09
N THR A 10 -10.18 -12.01 23.10
CA THR A 10 -10.11 -10.55 22.95
C THR A 10 -11.38 -9.98 22.34
N PHE A 11 -11.88 -10.59 21.24
CA PHE A 11 -12.98 -9.99 20.46
C PHE A 11 -14.36 -10.58 20.70
N ARG A 12 -14.45 -11.79 21.28
CA ARG A 12 -15.71 -12.49 21.59
C ARG A 12 -15.71 -13.02 23.04
N PRO A 13 -15.24 -12.19 24.02
CA PRO A 13 -15.20 -12.63 25.41
C PRO A 13 -16.62 -12.85 25.94
N ARG A 14 -16.78 -13.81 26.84
CA ARG A 14 -18.00 -14.04 27.62
C ARG A 14 -17.94 -13.37 28.98
N SER A 15 -16.75 -13.00 29.40
CA SER A 15 -16.47 -12.34 30.68
C SER A 15 -15.39 -11.30 30.52
N VAL A 16 -15.68 -10.08 31.00
CA VAL A 16 -14.75 -8.93 30.94
C VAL A 16 -14.58 -8.36 32.33
N ALA A 17 -13.34 -8.18 32.75
CA ALA A 17 -13.00 -7.41 33.95
C ALA A 17 -12.29 -6.12 33.57
N VAL A 18 -12.71 -4.99 34.16
CA VAL A 18 -12.12 -3.67 33.91
C VAL A 18 -11.39 -3.19 35.17
N VAL A 19 -10.05 -3.23 35.12
CA VAL A 19 -9.17 -2.84 36.21
C VAL A 19 -8.91 -1.34 36.19
N GLY A 20 -9.24 -0.64 37.29
CA GLY A 20 -9.07 0.80 37.41
C GLY A 20 -10.37 1.60 37.15
N ALA A 21 -11.48 0.95 36.86
CA ALA A 21 -12.77 1.61 36.77
C ALA A 21 -13.09 2.32 38.11
N SER A 22 -13.75 3.48 38.02
CA SER A 22 -14.11 4.30 39.18
C SER A 22 -15.38 5.09 38.93
N GLN A 23 -15.91 5.70 40.00
CA GLN A 23 -17.05 6.61 39.86
C GLN A 23 -16.66 7.96 39.21
N ASN A 24 -15.37 8.29 39.19
CA ASN A 24 -14.88 9.51 38.57
C ASN A 24 -14.76 9.37 37.05
N PRO A 25 -15.06 10.42 36.29
CA PRO A 25 -14.88 10.39 34.83
C PRO A 25 -13.41 10.14 34.45
N SER A 26 -13.22 9.14 33.61
CA SER A 26 -11.93 8.78 33.03
C SER A 26 -12.16 7.92 31.78
N PHE A 27 -11.12 7.71 30.95
CA PHE A 27 -11.22 6.80 29.82
C PHE A 27 -11.69 5.39 30.24
N VAL A 28 -11.09 4.85 31.30
CA VAL A 28 -11.41 3.52 31.82
C VAL A 28 -12.85 3.43 32.33
N SER A 29 -13.31 4.49 33.04
CA SER A 29 -14.70 4.56 33.49
C SER A 29 -15.68 4.71 32.33
N GLY A 30 -15.26 5.38 31.24
CA GLY A 30 -16.02 5.44 29.97
C GLY A 30 -16.17 4.07 29.31
N ILE A 31 -15.07 3.29 29.24
CA ILE A 31 -15.09 1.90 28.75
C ILE A 31 -16.05 1.06 29.57
N PHE A 32 -15.93 1.09 30.91
CA PHE A 32 -16.79 0.33 31.79
C PHE A 32 -18.28 0.70 31.64
N LYS A 33 -18.57 2.01 31.54
CA LYS A 33 -19.93 2.50 31.30
C LYS A 33 -20.51 2.01 29.97
N ASN A 34 -19.72 2.01 28.90
CA ASN A 34 -20.16 1.58 27.58
C ASN A 34 -20.42 0.06 27.53
N LEU A 35 -19.59 -0.76 28.19
CA LEU A 35 -19.84 -2.20 28.33
C LEU A 35 -21.16 -2.53 29.04
N LEU A 36 -21.63 -1.65 29.94
CA LEU A 36 -22.90 -1.79 30.63
C LEU A 36 -24.09 -1.18 29.89
N ARG A 37 -23.83 -0.33 28.89
CA ARG A 37 -24.89 0.44 28.21
C ARG A 37 -25.50 -0.29 27.01
N PHE A 38 -24.67 -0.99 26.26
CA PHE A 38 -25.06 -1.60 24.97
C PHE A 38 -25.16 -3.12 25.18
N ASP A 39 -26.28 -3.69 24.95
CA ASP A 39 -26.73 -5.08 25.10
C ASP A 39 -25.64 -6.19 24.98
N TYR A 40 -24.50 -5.99 25.64
CA TYR A 40 -23.43 -6.97 25.71
C TYR A 40 -23.87 -8.13 26.65
N GLU A 41 -24.01 -9.31 26.08
CA GLU A 41 -24.53 -10.49 26.81
C GLU A 41 -23.53 -11.09 27.79
N GLY A 42 -22.25 -10.74 27.72
CA GLY A 42 -21.21 -11.22 28.62
C GLY A 42 -21.28 -10.60 30.02
N THR A 43 -20.61 -11.25 30.97
CA THR A 43 -20.48 -10.68 32.33
C THR A 43 -19.44 -9.56 32.35
N VAL A 44 -19.77 -8.46 33.01
CA VAL A 44 -18.87 -7.32 33.19
C VAL A 44 -18.63 -7.06 34.67
N SER A 45 -17.35 -7.04 35.07
CA SER A 45 -16.93 -6.79 36.45
C SER A 45 -15.96 -5.61 36.53
N ALA A 46 -16.07 -4.80 37.55
CA ALA A 46 -15.05 -3.81 37.88
C ALA A 46 -14.01 -4.40 38.83
N VAL A 47 -12.76 -3.96 38.73
CA VAL A 47 -11.69 -4.30 39.68
C VAL A 47 -11.07 -3.02 40.22
N ASN A 48 -11.36 -2.72 41.48
CA ASN A 48 -10.81 -1.57 42.18
C ASN A 48 -10.95 -1.76 43.71
N PRO A 49 -9.87 -1.76 44.47
CA PRO A 49 -9.92 -2.03 45.93
C PRO A 49 -10.64 -0.97 46.77
N ARG A 50 -11.13 0.12 46.13
CA ARG A 50 -11.80 1.23 46.83
C ARG A 50 -13.33 1.16 46.80
N TYR A 51 -13.90 0.23 46.01
CA TYR A 51 -15.34 0.17 45.76
C TYR A 51 -15.86 -1.25 45.88
N GLU A 52 -17.09 -1.41 46.34
CA GLU A 52 -17.82 -2.68 46.33
C GLU A 52 -18.70 -2.80 45.08
N SER A 53 -19.11 -1.65 44.54
CA SER A 53 -19.86 -1.60 43.27
C SER A 53 -19.58 -0.29 42.52
N ILE A 54 -19.68 -0.34 41.16
CA ILE A 54 -19.54 0.81 40.27
C ILE A 54 -20.68 0.74 39.26
N LEU A 55 -21.48 1.81 39.14
CA LEU A 55 -22.66 1.87 38.24
C LEU A 55 -23.62 0.68 38.38
N GLY A 56 -23.76 0.13 39.58
CA GLY A 56 -24.64 -1.00 39.86
C GLY A 56 -24.02 -2.38 39.57
N ALA A 57 -22.87 -2.44 38.92
CA ALA A 57 -22.14 -3.70 38.70
C ALA A 57 -21.20 -4.03 39.88
N PRO A 58 -20.92 -5.32 40.14
CA PRO A 58 -20.00 -5.75 41.18
C PRO A 58 -18.57 -5.22 40.95
N CYS A 59 -17.91 -4.82 42.03
CA CYS A 59 -16.50 -4.40 42.00
C CYS A 59 -15.71 -5.25 42.99
N TYR A 60 -14.60 -5.79 42.51
CA TYR A 60 -13.74 -6.70 43.27
C TYR A 60 -12.40 -6.05 43.60
N PRO A 61 -11.75 -6.39 44.72
CA PRO A 61 -10.47 -5.77 45.11
C PRO A 61 -9.31 -6.17 44.20
N SER A 62 -9.34 -7.36 43.63
CA SER A 62 -8.31 -7.85 42.68
C SER A 62 -8.90 -8.69 41.55
N VAL A 63 -8.12 -8.98 40.51
CA VAL A 63 -8.51 -9.87 39.40
C VAL A 63 -8.78 -11.28 39.89
N LEU A 64 -8.07 -11.72 40.93
CA LEU A 64 -8.22 -13.06 41.53
C LEU A 64 -9.58 -13.25 42.18
N ASP A 65 -10.15 -12.17 42.76
CA ASP A 65 -11.42 -12.20 43.47
C ASP A 65 -12.65 -12.22 42.55
N VAL A 66 -12.48 -11.94 41.23
CA VAL A 66 -13.57 -11.99 40.27
C VAL A 66 -14.07 -13.42 40.12
N PRO A 67 -15.36 -13.74 40.30
CA PRO A 67 -15.88 -15.09 40.17
C PRO A 67 -15.76 -15.69 38.76
N GLY A 68 -15.50 -16.95 38.67
CA GLY A 68 -15.48 -17.72 37.41
C GLY A 68 -14.23 -17.47 36.53
N PRO A 69 -14.23 -18.00 35.32
CA PRO A 69 -13.20 -17.73 34.33
C PRO A 69 -13.31 -16.32 33.78
N LEU A 70 -12.16 -15.72 33.41
CA LEU A 70 -12.08 -14.44 32.75
C LEU A 70 -11.50 -14.59 31.34
N ASP A 71 -12.25 -14.18 30.33
CA ASP A 71 -11.78 -14.19 28.95
C ASP A 71 -10.92 -12.94 28.67
N LEU A 72 -11.37 -11.75 29.09
CA LEU A 72 -10.67 -10.48 28.83
C LEU A 72 -10.52 -9.65 30.08
N VAL A 73 -9.31 -9.15 30.31
CA VAL A 73 -9.01 -8.16 31.35
C VAL A 73 -8.54 -6.87 30.70
N ILE A 74 -9.29 -5.77 30.90
CA ILE A 74 -8.94 -4.42 30.42
C ILE A 74 -8.27 -3.66 31.56
N VAL A 75 -7.01 -3.22 31.35
CA VAL A 75 -6.19 -2.61 32.41
C VAL A 75 -5.97 -1.14 32.15
N GLY A 76 -6.51 -0.29 33.05
CA GLY A 76 -6.36 1.15 32.99
C GLY A 76 -5.91 1.77 34.32
N VAL A 77 -4.72 1.40 34.77
CA VAL A 77 -4.07 1.91 35.99
C VAL A 77 -2.69 2.48 35.68
N ALA A 78 -2.08 3.21 36.64
CA ALA A 78 -0.72 3.71 36.43
C ALA A 78 0.26 2.55 36.13
N SER A 79 1.19 2.76 35.21
CA SER A 79 2.09 1.73 34.68
C SER A 79 2.85 0.92 35.74
N ARG A 80 3.19 1.54 36.87
CA ARG A 80 3.85 0.88 38.03
C ARG A 80 3.05 -0.27 38.65
N PHE A 81 1.72 -0.32 38.46
CA PHE A 81 0.88 -1.36 39.02
C PHE A 81 0.63 -2.51 38.02
N ILE A 82 0.99 -2.33 36.75
CA ILE A 82 0.73 -3.30 35.70
C ILE A 82 1.40 -4.66 35.98
N PRO A 83 2.67 -4.74 36.41
CA PRO A 83 3.31 -6.03 36.72
C PRO A 83 2.49 -6.88 37.69
N THR A 84 2.01 -6.31 38.77
CA THR A 84 1.18 -7.02 39.78
C THR A 84 -0.16 -7.49 39.18
N ILE A 85 -0.78 -6.68 38.30
CA ILE A 85 -2.02 -7.08 37.62
C ILE A 85 -1.76 -8.24 36.63
N LEU A 86 -0.62 -8.23 35.94
CA LEU A 86 -0.23 -9.31 35.04
C LEU A 86 0.03 -10.63 35.77
N GLU A 87 0.65 -10.58 36.96
CA GLU A 87 0.81 -11.75 37.85
C GLU A 87 -0.55 -12.34 38.24
N GLN A 88 -1.51 -11.47 38.62
CA GLN A 88 -2.88 -11.89 38.92
C GLN A 88 -3.59 -12.49 37.69
N CYS A 89 -3.39 -11.92 36.52
CA CYS A 89 -3.94 -12.45 35.27
C CYS A 89 -3.37 -13.84 34.93
N GLU A 90 -2.07 -14.04 35.14
CA GLU A 90 -1.41 -15.33 34.94
C GLU A 90 -1.92 -16.39 35.93
N GLU A 91 -2.00 -16.05 37.22
CA GLU A 91 -2.53 -16.95 38.25
C GLU A 91 -4.00 -17.33 38.01
N LYS A 92 -4.80 -16.35 37.57
CA LYS A 92 -6.22 -16.55 37.22
C LYS A 92 -6.41 -17.35 35.95
N GLY A 93 -5.42 -17.37 35.05
CA GLY A 93 -5.49 -18.01 33.74
C GLY A 93 -6.43 -17.28 32.78
N VAL A 94 -6.29 -15.96 32.68
CA VAL A 94 -7.15 -15.15 31.78
C VAL A 94 -6.88 -15.44 30.31
N GLY A 95 -7.89 -15.26 29.46
CA GLY A 95 -7.79 -15.54 28.02
C GLY A 95 -6.97 -14.48 27.26
N ALA A 96 -7.13 -13.19 27.60
CA ALA A 96 -6.44 -12.07 26.97
C ALA A 96 -6.36 -10.84 27.90
N VAL A 97 -5.43 -9.94 27.63
CA VAL A 97 -5.27 -8.67 28.36
C VAL A 97 -5.23 -7.50 27.37
N GLU A 98 -5.98 -6.45 27.63
CA GLU A 98 -5.94 -5.18 26.90
C GLU A 98 -5.43 -4.06 27.79
N ILE A 99 -4.31 -3.41 27.47
CA ILE A 99 -3.69 -2.40 28.32
C ILE A 99 -3.89 -1.01 27.73
N VAL A 100 -4.85 -0.27 28.26
CA VAL A 100 -5.15 1.10 27.82
C VAL A 100 -4.22 2.15 28.47
N SER A 101 -3.47 1.77 29.48
CA SER A 101 -2.55 2.64 30.20
C SER A 101 -1.37 3.06 29.34
N SER A 102 -0.93 4.32 29.51
CA SER A 102 0.34 4.85 29.02
C SER A 102 1.47 4.68 30.04
N GLY A 103 2.70 5.09 29.66
CA GLY A 103 3.88 5.00 30.51
C GLY A 103 4.89 3.96 30.05
N PHE A 104 4.92 3.67 28.77
CA PHE A 104 5.78 2.71 28.08
C PHE A 104 6.69 3.41 27.06
N SER A 105 6.96 2.81 25.91
CA SER A 105 7.92 3.33 24.94
C SER A 105 7.55 4.71 24.37
N GLU A 106 6.29 5.09 24.36
CA GLU A 106 5.83 6.40 23.90
C GLU A 106 6.33 7.57 24.76
N MET A 107 6.75 7.30 25.99
CA MET A 107 7.34 8.33 26.84
C MET A 107 8.78 8.69 26.45
N GLY A 108 9.39 7.89 25.57
CA GLY A 108 10.82 7.98 25.28
C GLY A 108 11.69 7.53 26.46
N GLY A 109 12.99 7.34 26.20
CA GLY A 109 13.96 6.94 27.21
C GLY A 109 13.98 5.46 27.56
N ALA A 110 14.99 5.07 28.37
CA ALA A 110 15.26 3.66 28.66
C ALA A 110 14.19 2.98 29.52
N GLU A 111 13.60 3.70 30.45
CA GLU A 111 12.64 3.14 31.41
C GLU A 111 11.33 2.70 30.72
N GLY A 112 10.80 3.55 29.83
CA GLY A 112 9.59 3.23 29.07
C GLY A 112 9.82 2.05 28.11
N ALA A 113 10.95 2.01 27.42
CA ALA A 113 11.35 0.92 26.57
C ALA A 113 11.53 -0.40 27.33
N GLN A 114 12.14 -0.34 28.53
CA GLN A 114 12.30 -1.51 29.38
C GLN A 114 10.95 -2.09 29.83
N ARG A 115 10.02 -1.23 30.30
CA ARG A 115 8.67 -1.67 30.70
C ARG A 115 7.94 -2.36 29.53
N GLN A 116 8.07 -1.81 28.33
CA GLN A 116 7.45 -2.44 27.14
C GLN A 116 8.09 -3.78 26.79
N ALA A 117 9.41 -3.90 26.90
CA ALA A 117 10.13 -5.15 26.68
C ALA A 117 9.76 -6.22 27.73
N GLU A 118 9.59 -5.83 28.99
CA GLU A 118 9.13 -6.71 30.07
C GLU A 118 7.70 -7.22 29.80
N LEU A 119 6.79 -6.33 29.37
CA LEU A 119 5.44 -6.69 28.97
C LEU A 119 5.42 -7.69 27.82
N ALA A 120 6.16 -7.42 26.75
CA ALA A 120 6.32 -8.32 25.61
C ALA A 120 6.95 -9.66 26.02
N GLY A 121 7.89 -9.65 26.97
CA GLY A 121 8.49 -10.84 27.56
C GLY A 121 7.48 -11.68 28.33
N TRP A 122 6.62 -11.04 29.10
CA TRP A 122 5.54 -11.71 29.84
C TRP A 122 4.53 -12.37 28.88
N ALA A 123 4.07 -11.64 27.87
CA ALA A 123 3.14 -12.18 26.86
C ALA A 123 3.71 -13.41 26.15
N ARG A 124 4.99 -13.36 25.72
CA ARG A 124 5.68 -14.50 25.11
C ARG A 124 5.81 -15.70 26.04
N ARG A 125 6.13 -15.48 27.34
CA ARG A 125 6.33 -16.53 28.34
C ARG A 125 5.02 -17.24 28.69
N THR A 126 3.98 -16.48 28.94
CA THR A 126 2.66 -17.01 29.35
C THR A 126 1.84 -17.46 28.18
N GLY A 127 2.09 -16.86 27.02
CA GLY A 127 1.31 -17.03 25.81
C GLY A 127 -0.07 -16.37 25.90
N ILE A 128 -0.37 -15.53 26.91
CA ILE A 128 -1.59 -14.74 26.99
C ILE A 128 -1.45 -13.53 26.04
N PRO A 129 -2.36 -13.35 25.07
CA PRO A 129 -2.31 -12.23 24.14
C PRO A 129 -2.45 -10.88 24.86
N VAL A 130 -1.65 -9.89 24.47
CA VAL A 130 -1.70 -8.54 25.04
C VAL A 130 -1.93 -7.50 23.94
N GLY A 131 -3.06 -6.79 24.01
CA GLY A 131 -3.33 -5.60 23.21
C GLY A 131 -2.76 -4.33 23.87
N GLY A 132 -2.37 -3.35 23.06
CA GLY A 132 -1.75 -2.12 23.52
C GLY A 132 -0.25 -2.25 23.83
N PRO A 133 0.31 -1.58 24.84
CA PRO A 133 -0.28 -0.56 25.71
C PRO A 133 -0.53 0.77 25.00
N ASN A 134 -0.99 1.80 25.76
CA ASN A 134 -1.22 3.14 25.25
C ASN A 134 -2.26 3.17 24.09
N CYS A 135 -3.36 2.48 24.29
CA CYS A 135 -4.49 2.41 23.35
C CYS A 135 -5.78 2.95 24.01
N LEU A 136 -6.89 2.99 23.27
CA LEU A 136 -8.20 3.31 23.82
C LEU A 136 -9.11 2.09 24.03
N GLY A 137 -8.65 0.90 23.63
CA GLY A 137 -9.40 -0.34 23.77
C GLY A 137 -9.95 -0.85 22.45
N LEU A 138 -11.05 -1.59 22.51
CA LEU A 138 -11.60 -2.34 21.39
C LEU A 138 -13.13 -2.40 21.39
N MET A 139 -13.73 -2.84 20.29
CA MET A 139 -15.16 -3.07 20.17
C MET A 139 -15.46 -4.29 19.29
N ASN A 140 -16.60 -4.92 19.56
CA ASN A 140 -17.24 -5.86 18.66
C ASN A 140 -18.74 -5.57 18.65
N MET A 141 -19.23 -4.96 17.58
CA MET A 141 -20.61 -4.51 17.50
C MET A 141 -21.59 -5.65 17.28
N SER A 142 -21.13 -6.79 16.75
CA SER A 142 -21.99 -7.98 16.56
C SER A 142 -22.47 -8.62 17.88
N ILE A 143 -21.73 -8.38 18.97
CA ILE A 143 -22.07 -8.90 20.31
C ILE A 143 -22.38 -7.77 21.33
N GLY A 144 -22.61 -6.54 20.86
CA GLY A 144 -22.88 -5.40 21.73
C GLY A 144 -21.69 -4.92 22.57
N MET A 145 -20.49 -5.42 22.34
CA MET A 145 -19.29 -5.06 23.12
C MET A 145 -18.69 -3.72 22.66
N MET A 146 -18.80 -2.71 23.49
CA MET A 146 -18.19 -1.38 23.26
C MET A 146 -17.20 -1.06 24.38
N ALA A 147 -15.99 -1.56 24.26
CA ALA A 147 -14.89 -1.31 25.20
C ALA A 147 -13.97 -0.16 24.74
N LEU A 148 -14.56 0.90 24.18
CA LEU A 148 -13.93 2.20 23.89
C LEU A 148 -14.57 3.27 24.78
N PRO A 149 -13.85 4.35 25.13
CA PRO A 149 -14.40 5.43 25.97
C PRO A 149 -15.40 6.33 25.24
N THR A 150 -15.37 6.35 23.91
CA THR A 150 -16.32 7.11 23.07
C THR A 150 -17.67 6.42 23.06
N THR A 151 -18.73 7.20 23.26
CA THR A 151 -20.09 6.67 23.36
C THR A 151 -20.90 7.09 22.13
N PRO A 152 -21.16 6.21 21.16
CA PRO A 152 -22.11 6.48 20.09
C PRO A 152 -23.57 6.50 20.62
N GLU A 153 -24.48 7.05 19.87
CA GLU A 153 -25.92 6.99 20.21
C GLU A 153 -26.43 5.54 20.20
N ARG A 154 -26.04 4.80 19.19
CA ARG A 154 -26.36 3.37 19.01
C ARG A 154 -25.19 2.62 18.40
N LEU A 155 -25.14 1.32 18.61
CA LEU A 155 -24.22 0.44 17.88
C LEU A 155 -24.88 0.02 16.56
N ILE A 156 -24.10 0.01 15.49
CA ILE A 156 -24.52 -0.49 14.18
C ILE A 156 -23.59 -1.64 13.82
N ALA A 157 -24.09 -2.87 13.97
CA ALA A 157 -23.40 -4.03 13.47
C ALA A 157 -23.35 -3.96 11.94
N GLY A 158 -22.18 -4.23 11.35
CA GLY A 158 -21.98 -4.06 9.92
C GLY A 158 -20.89 -4.97 9.38
N LYS A 159 -20.17 -4.50 8.39
CA LYS A 159 -19.22 -5.32 7.61
C LYS A 159 -17.79 -4.74 7.59
N VAL A 160 -17.52 -3.72 8.35
CA VAL A 160 -16.23 -3.04 8.39
C VAL A 160 -15.48 -3.40 9.66
N ALA A 161 -14.22 -3.83 9.56
CA ALA A 161 -13.30 -3.89 10.68
C ALA A 161 -12.41 -2.63 10.70
N ALA A 162 -12.15 -2.07 11.88
CA ALA A 162 -11.30 -0.89 12.05
C ALA A 162 -10.06 -1.23 12.91
N ILE A 163 -8.86 -1.09 12.36
CA ILE A 163 -7.59 -1.35 13.04
C ILE A 163 -6.79 -0.03 13.04
N LEU A 164 -6.74 0.62 14.20
CA LEU A 164 -6.31 2.01 14.32
C LEU A 164 -5.14 2.11 15.29
N GLN A 165 -3.96 2.48 14.81
CA GLN A 165 -2.76 2.59 15.65
C GLN A 165 -2.86 3.76 16.64
N SER A 166 -3.53 4.84 16.23
CA SER A 166 -3.78 5.99 17.11
C SER A 166 -5.15 5.89 17.77
N GLY A 167 -5.16 5.83 19.10
CA GLY A 167 -6.39 5.80 19.89
C GLY A 167 -7.26 7.04 19.65
N MET A 168 -6.67 8.22 19.63
CA MET A 168 -7.40 9.49 19.46
C MET A 168 -7.98 9.70 18.05
N MET A 169 -7.52 8.93 17.05
CA MET A 169 -8.13 8.92 15.73
C MET A 169 -9.39 8.03 15.65
N ALA A 170 -9.61 7.14 16.60
CA ALA A 170 -10.74 6.22 16.57
C ALA A 170 -12.10 6.93 16.53
N PRO A 171 -12.40 7.91 17.40
CA PRO A 171 -13.66 8.66 17.31
C PRO A 171 -13.83 9.35 15.95
N SER A 172 -12.74 9.95 15.42
CA SER A 172 -12.78 10.67 14.15
C SER A 172 -13.04 9.76 12.95
N ILE A 173 -12.75 8.45 13.05
CA ILE A 173 -12.98 7.49 11.96
C ILE A 173 -14.31 6.75 12.17
N ILE A 174 -14.60 6.30 13.38
CA ILE A 174 -15.76 5.46 13.68
C ILE A 174 -17.06 6.27 13.66
N MET A 175 -17.09 7.43 14.33
CA MET A 175 -18.34 8.17 14.52
C MET A 175 -18.97 8.71 13.22
N PRO A 176 -18.20 9.30 12.28
CA PRO A 176 -18.75 9.75 11.01
C PRO A 176 -19.29 8.60 10.14
N LEU A 177 -18.65 7.42 10.18
CA LEU A 177 -19.14 6.25 9.45
C LEU A 177 -20.43 5.69 10.05
N LEU A 178 -20.55 5.63 11.39
CA LEU A 178 -21.80 5.28 12.06
C LEU A 178 -22.92 6.28 11.74
N ALA A 179 -22.63 7.58 11.68
CA ALA A 179 -23.59 8.59 11.27
C ALA A 179 -24.06 8.42 9.82
N ARG A 180 -23.26 7.72 8.99
CA ARG A 180 -23.60 7.34 7.60
C ARG A 180 -24.17 5.93 7.49
N GLU A 181 -24.64 5.33 8.59
CA GLU A 181 -25.18 3.97 8.67
C GLU A 181 -24.17 2.86 8.23
N ILE A 182 -22.90 3.19 8.16
CA ILE A 182 -21.84 2.22 7.87
C ILE A 182 -21.41 1.59 9.20
N GLY A 183 -21.88 0.36 9.43
CA GLY A 183 -21.64 -0.39 10.66
C GLY A 183 -20.33 -1.16 10.66
N PHE A 184 -19.91 -1.52 11.88
CA PHE A 184 -18.66 -2.25 12.10
C PHE A 184 -18.90 -3.67 12.61
N THR A 185 -17.97 -4.58 12.28
CA THR A 185 -17.81 -5.86 12.97
C THR A 185 -16.96 -5.63 14.23
N ILE A 186 -15.70 -5.35 14.02
CA ILE A 186 -14.65 -5.24 15.03
C ILE A 186 -13.96 -3.89 14.90
N GLY A 187 -13.58 -3.31 16.01
CA GLY A 187 -12.66 -2.17 16.05
C GLY A 187 -11.66 -2.35 17.16
N VAL A 188 -10.41 -1.98 16.90
CA VAL A 188 -9.33 -2.01 17.87
C VAL A 188 -8.39 -0.83 17.67
N THR A 189 -7.95 -0.27 18.79
CA THR A 189 -6.85 0.70 18.80
C THR A 189 -5.60 -0.01 19.29
N THR A 190 -4.54 -0.07 18.46
CA THR A 190 -3.42 -0.97 18.72
C THR A 190 -2.33 -0.36 19.63
N GLY A 191 -2.29 0.96 19.74
CA GLY A 191 -1.31 1.66 20.58
C GLY A 191 0.14 1.33 20.21
N ASN A 192 0.96 1.01 21.21
CA ASN A 192 2.39 0.73 21.04
C ASN A 192 2.68 -0.68 20.45
N GLU A 193 1.69 -1.55 20.37
CA GLU A 193 1.87 -2.90 19.82
C GLU A 193 3.00 -3.70 20.52
N ALA A 194 2.95 -3.82 21.85
CA ALA A 194 4.00 -4.52 22.58
C ALA A 194 4.05 -6.03 22.26
N ASP A 195 2.89 -6.65 22.02
CA ASP A 195 2.74 -8.07 21.66
C ASP A 195 1.90 -8.22 20.39
N LEU A 196 0.59 -7.94 20.49
CA LEU A 196 -0.29 -7.92 19.32
C LEU A 196 -0.02 -6.68 18.48
N GLU A 197 0.11 -6.86 17.16
CA GLU A 197 0.34 -5.79 16.21
C GLU A 197 -0.76 -5.75 15.12
N ALA A 198 -0.86 -4.68 14.36
CA ALA A 198 -1.88 -4.51 13.32
C ALA A 198 -2.00 -5.73 12.40
N ALA A 199 -0.90 -6.41 12.11
CA ALA A 199 -0.88 -7.62 11.30
C ALA A 199 -1.67 -8.80 11.90
N ASP A 200 -1.61 -8.98 13.23
CA ASP A 200 -2.36 -10.04 13.90
C ASP A 200 -3.87 -9.76 13.83
N TYR A 201 -4.27 -8.50 13.96
CA TYR A 201 -5.66 -8.07 13.85
C TYR A 201 -6.18 -8.13 12.40
N ILE A 202 -5.38 -7.71 11.39
CA ILE A 202 -5.73 -7.86 9.97
C ILE A 202 -6.01 -9.32 9.66
N ARG A 203 -5.15 -10.23 10.13
CA ARG A 203 -5.34 -11.66 9.94
C ARG A 203 -6.64 -12.17 10.56
N TYR A 204 -6.91 -11.79 11.81
CA TYR A 204 -8.13 -12.19 12.51
C TYR A 204 -9.38 -11.72 11.76
N CYS A 205 -9.41 -10.43 11.37
CA CYS A 205 -10.52 -9.85 10.62
C CYS A 205 -10.68 -10.46 9.22
N ALA A 206 -9.59 -10.88 8.57
CA ALA A 206 -9.64 -11.55 7.27
C ALA A 206 -10.23 -12.98 7.36
N GLU A 207 -10.12 -13.64 8.52
CA GLU A 207 -10.69 -14.96 8.79
C GLU A 207 -12.14 -14.85 9.32
N ASP A 208 -12.59 -13.66 9.75
CA ASP A 208 -13.96 -13.42 10.21
C ASP A 208 -14.93 -13.32 9.01
N GLU A 209 -15.93 -14.20 8.98
CA GLU A 209 -16.89 -14.32 7.87
C GLU A 209 -17.79 -13.08 7.71
N GLU A 210 -17.99 -12.33 8.79
CA GLU A 210 -18.80 -11.11 8.77
C GLU A 210 -18.05 -9.92 8.20
N THR A 211 -16.72 -9.91 8.32
CA THR A 211 -15.89 -8.78 7.86
C THR A 211 -15.73 -8.78 6.35
N ARG A 212 -16.07 -7.66 5.71
CA ARG A 212 -15.95 -7.46 4.25
C ARG A 212 -14.84 -6.50 3.86
N VAL A 213 -14.50 -5.57 4.74
CA VAL A 213 -13.50 -4.54 4.53
C VAL A 213 -12.72 -4.33 5.82
N ILE A 214 -11.42 -4.18 5.71
CA ILE A 214 -10.55 -3.84 6.83
C ILE A 214 -10.01 -2.42 6.61
N ALA A 215 -10.39 -1.49 7.47
CA ALA A 215 -9.91 -0.11 7.48
C ALA A 215 -8.76 0.03 8.47
N CYS A 216 -7.61 0.51 8.02
CA CYS A 216 -6.42 0.69 8.83
C CYS A 216 -5.99 2.16 8.89
N TYR A 217 -5.67 2.63 10.09
CA TYR A 217 -4.87 3.84 10.30
C TYR A 217 -3.52 3.40 10.88
N SER A 218 -2.43 3.62 10.15
CA SER A 218 -1.11 3.09 10.51
C SER A 218 -0.02 4.15 10.52
N GLU A 219 0.72 4.20 11.62
CA GLU A 219 1.91 5.02 11.80
C GLU A 219 3.17 4.24 11.38
N GLN A 220 3.20 2.93 11.66
CA GLN A 220 4.32 2.04 11.36
C GLN A 220 3.85 0.63 11.00
N ILE A 221 4.68 -0.11 10.28
CA ILE A 221 4.55 -1.56 10.08
C ILE A 221 5.65 -2.21 10.93
N LYS A 222 5.27 -2.85 12.03
CA LYS A 222 6.22 -3.31 13.04
C LYS A 222 6.98 -4.56 12.59
N THR A 223 6.27 -5.57 12.15
CA THR A 223 6.86 -6.82 11.62
C THR A 223 6.44 -7.02 10.17
N PRO A 224 7.27 -6.59 9.19
CA PRO A 224 6.92 -6.65 7.76
C PRO A 224 6.47 -8.03 7.28
N ALA A 225 7.16 -9.09 7.71
CA ALA A 225 6.79 -10.46 7.30
C ALA A 225 5.39 -10.88 7.77
N LYS A 226 5.00 -10.50 9.00
CA LYS A 226 3.64 -10.74 9.51
C LYS A 226 2.61 -9.92 8.72
N PHE A 227 2.91 -8.65 8.45
CA PHE A 227 2.04 -7.75 7.71
C PHE A 227 1.79 -8.26 6.28
N ILE A 228 2.86 -8.66 5.58
CA ILE A 228 2.75 -9.24 4.24
C ILE A 228 1.85 -10.48 4.27
N ALA A 229 2.10 -11.41 5.18
CA ALA A 229 1.31 -12.64 5.30
C ALA A 229 -0.18 -12.36 5.63
N ALA A 230 -0.46 -11.39 6.49
CA ALA A 230 -1.82 -10.99 6.84
C ALA A 230 -2.56 -10.36 5.66
N CYS A 231 -1.92 -9.46 4.91
CA CYS A 231 -2.50 -8.85 3.72
C CYS A 231 -2.70 -9.87 2.57
N GLN A 232 -1.78 -10.82 2.41
CA GLN A 232 -1.95 -11.92 1.45
C GLN A 232 -3.17 -12.78 1.78
N LEU A 233 -3.35 -13.12 3.06
CA LEU A 233 -4.53 -13.85 3.51
C LEU A 233 -5.81 -13.05 3.28
N ALA A 234 -5.83 -11.76 3.62
CA ALA A 234 -6.97 -10.87 3.38
C ALA A 234 -7.34 -10.84 1.88
N ALA A 235 -6.34 -10.76 1.00
CA ALA A 235 -6.54 -10.83 -0.45
C ALA A 235 -7.09 -12.20 -0.92
N GLU A 236 -6.67 -13.31 -0.30
CA GLU A 236 -7.19 -14.67 -0.57
C GLU A 236 -8.64 -14.83 -0.12
N ARG A 237 -9.00 -14.20 0.99
CA ARG A 237 -10.36 -14.18 1.53
C ARG A 237 -11.28 -13.15 0.89
N ASN A 238 -10.78 -12.39 -0.10
CA ASN A 238 -11.50 -11.29 -0.74
C ASN A 238 -11.96 -10.20 0.24
N THR A 239 -11.14 -9.91 1.22
CA THR A 239 -11.35 -8.86 2.21
C THR A 239 -10.34 -7.74 1.96
N PRO A 240 -10.68 -6.68 1.20
CA PRO A 240 -9.78 -5.60 0.90
C PRO A 240 -9.32 -4.87 2.17
N VAL A 241 -8.04 -4.51 2.19
CA VAL A 241 -7.44 -3.69 3.25
C VAL A 241 -7.29 -2.27 2.72
N ILE A 242 -7.93 -1.30 3.36
CA ILE A 242 -7.80 0.12 3.07
C ILE A 242 -6.92 0.75 4.14
N MET A 243 -5.88 1.45 3.75
CA MET A 243 -4.89 1.93 4.70
C MET A 243 -4.58 3.42 4.52
N LEU A 244 -4.84 4.19 5.56
CA LEU A 244 -4.30 5.53 5.72
C LEU A 244 -2.96 5.41 6.45
N LYS A 245 -1.85 5.40 5.68
CA LYS A 245 -0.49 5.31 6.20
C LYS A 245 0.12 6.69 6.32
N ILE A 246 0.41 7.12 7.55
CA ILE A 246 1.09 8.38 7.84
C ILE A 246 2.62 8.21 7.87
N GLY A 247 3.36 9.32 8.03
CA GLY A 247 4.83 9.29 8.03
C GLY A 247 5.45 9.43 6.64
N ARG A 248 4.79 10.14 5.72
CA ARG A 248 5.26 10.36 4.34
C ARG A 248 6.35 11.43 4.26
N SER A 249 6.15 12.56 4.94
CA SER A 249 7.10 13.67 4.92
C SER A 249 8.21 13.46 5.95
N GLU A 250 9.38 14.06 5.72
CA GLU A 250 10.48 14.03 6.71
C GLU A 250 10.07 14.59 8.07
N ILE A 251 9.17 15.57 8.08
CA ILE A 251 8.62 16.13 9.32
C ILE A 251 7.76 15.07 10.03
N ALA A 252 6.89 14.39 9.29
CA ALA A 252 6.04 13.35 9.84
C ALA A 252 6.85 12.12 10.28
N GLN A 253 7.91 11.75 9.56
CA GLN A 253 8.84 10.67 9.95
C GLN A 253 9.55 11.00 11.26
N ARG A 254 10.05 12.23 11.43
CA ARG A 254 10.66 12.69 12.70
C ARG A 254 9.66 12.69 13.84
N SER A 255 8.41 13.12 13.58
CA SER A 255 7.33 13.09 14.58
C SER A 255 6.98 11.66 14.98
N ALA A 256 6.86 10.75 14.04
CA ALA A 256 6.58 9.34 14.31
C ALA A 256 7.72 8.70 15.12
N LEU A 257 8.98 8.95 14.78
CA LEU A 257 10.13 8.46 15.53
C LEU A 257 10.10 8.96 17.00
N ALA A 258 9.75 10.23 17.22
CA ALA A 258 9.63 10.79 18.56
C ALA A 258 8.45 10.18 19.35
N HIS A 259 7.36 9.81 18.68
CA HIS A 259 6.13 9.31 19.32
C HIS A 259 6.15 7.77 19.51
N THR A 260 6.70 7.01 18.56
CA THR A 260 6.65 5.53 18.57
C THR A 260 8.01 4.89 18.85
N GLY A 261 9.10 5.65 18.79
CA GLY A 261 10.48 5.14 18.95
C GLY A 261 10.97 4.28 17.79
N SER A 262 10.25 4.23 16.66
CA SER A 262 10.54 3.34 15.53
C SER A 262 10.91 4.12 14.27
N LEU A 263 11.90 3.58 13.52
CA LEU A 263 12.24 4.08 12.18
C LEU A 263 11.09 3.79 11.22
N VAL A 264 10.62 4.83 10.53
CA VAL A 264 9.69 4.69 9.41
C VAL A 264 10.52 4.51 8.14
N GLY A 265 10.31 3.42 7.41
CA GLY A 265 10.97 3.16 6.13
C GLY A 265 10.64 4.23 5.08
N ALA A 266 11.42 4.25 3.99
CA ALA A 266 11.17 5.18 2.87
C ALA A 266 9.73 5.02 2.36
N ASP A 267 9.00 6.12 2.23
CA ASP A 267 7.57 6.11 1.86
C ASP A 267 7.32 5.42 0.51
N GLY A 268 8.23 5.62 -0.45
CA GLY A 268 8.15 4.96 -1.77
C GLY A 268 8.24 3.44 -1.68
N VAL A 269 9.06 2.90 -0.77
CA VAL A 269 9.16 1.45 -0.55
C VAL A 269 7.86 0.92 0.05
N THR A 270 7.34 1.61 1.08
CA THR A 270 6.06 1.25 1.69
C THR A 270 4.94 1.26 0.64
N ASP A 271 4.88 2.28 -0.23
CA ASP A 271 3.89 2.37 -1.30
C ASP A 271 4.00 1.20 -2.29
N ALA A 272 5.21 0.81 -2.67
CA ALA A 272 5.44 -0.35 -3.53
C ALA A 272 4.97 -1.66 -2.88
N VAL A 273 5.22 -1.84 -1.57
CA VAL A 273 4.73 -2.99 -0.79
C VAL A 273 3.21 -3.03 -0.76
N LEU A 274 2.56 -1.93 -0.39
CA LEU A 274 1.10 -1.85 -0.28
C LEU A 274 0.44 -2.16 -1.63
N ARG A 275 0.96 -1.59 -2.71
CA ARG A 275 0.50 -1.82 -4.08
C ARG A 275 0.62 -3.29 -4.49
N LYS A 276 1.77 -3.91 -4.23
CA LYS A 276 1.99 -5.34 -4.51
C LYS A 276 1.01 -6.24 -3.79
N LEU A 277 0.67 -5.90 -2.55
CA LEU A 277 -0.26 -6.67 -1.71
C LEU A 277 -1.73 -6.41 -2.04
N GLY A 278 -2.02 -5.44 -2.93
CA GLY A 278 -3.39 -4.99 -3.22
C GLY A 278 -4.02 -4.22 -2.07
N VAL A 279 -3.21 -3.65 -1.18
CA VAL A 279 -3.68 -2.75 -0.12
C VAL A 279 -4.04 -1.40 -0.73
N ILE A 280 -5.24 -0.94 -0.49
CA ILE A 280 -5.77 0.34 -0.98
C ILE A 280 -5.21 1.45 -0.09
N ARG A 281 -4.20 2.16 -0.58
CA ARG A 281 -3.63 3.30 0.13
C ARG A 281 -4.46 4.55 -0.13
N VAL A 282 -4.81 5.26 0.95
CA VAL A 282 -5.52 6.54 0.91
C VAL A 282 -4.71 7.66 1.56
N ASP A 283 -5.01 8.92 1.23
CA ASP A 283 -4.18 10.07 1.56
C ASP A 283 -4.73 10.92 2.71
N SER A 284 -6.03 10.85 2.93
CA SER A 284 -6.75 11.62 3.95
C SER A 284 -7.80 10.78 4.65
N VAL A 285 -8.36 11.31 5.73
CA VAL A 285 -9.48 10.68 6.44
C VAL A 285 -10.73 10.70 5.58
N ASP A 286 -10.94 11.77 4.79
CA ASP A 286 -12.07 11.85 3.86
C ASP A 286 -11.97 10.80 2.75
N ASP A 287 -10.76 10.58 2.19
CA ASP A 287 -10.51 9.51 1.23
C ASP A 287 -10.74 8.12 1.86
N LEU A 288 -10.41 7.95 3.16
CA LEU A 288 -10.67 6.71 3.89
C LEU A 288 -12.18 6.44 4.01
N TYR A 289 -12.99 7.44 4.32
CA TYR A 289 -14.45 7.28 4.41
C TYR A 289 -15.04 6.82 3.09
N GLU A 290 -14.68 7.48 1.99
CA GLU A 290 -15.25 7.19 0.68
C GLU A 290 -14.76 5.82 0.15
N ALA A 291 -13.52 5.47 0.43
CA ALA A 291 -13.02 4.12 0.12
C ALA A 291 -13.78 3.04 0.93
N ILE A 292 -14.02 3.25 2.22
CA ILE A 292 -14.84 2.32 3.02
C ILE A 292 -16.25 2.23 2.44
N ALA A 293 -16.86 3.39 2.12
CA ALA A 293 -18.23 3.46 1.60
C ALA A 293 -18.42 2.73 0.26
N ILE A 294 -17.41 2.71 -0.62
CA ILE A 294 -17.53 1.99 -1.89
C ILE A 294 -17.18 0.50 -1.76
N PHE A 295 -16.17 0.16 -0.95
CA PHE A 295 -15.68 -1.21 -0.83
C PHE A 295 -16.55 -2.13 0.03
N HIS A 296 -17.32 -1.60 1.00
CA HIS A 296 -18.12 -2.45 1.89
C HIS A 296 -19.25 -3.20 1.17
N THR A 297 -19.63 -2.77 -0.04
CA THR A 297 -20.65 -3.44 -0.87
C THR A 297 -20.12 -4.69 -1.59
N ARG A 298 -18.81 -4.91 -1.62
CA ARG A 298 -18.10 -6.00 -2.33
C ARG A 298 -18.29 -6.05 -3.85
N LYS A 299 -19.01 -5.12 -4.45
CA LYS A 299 -19.24 -5.10 -5.89
C LYS A 299 -18.01 -4.53 -6.60
N LEU A 300 -17.40 -5.29 -7.50
CA LEU A 300 -16.25 -4.86 -8.28
C LEU A 300 -16.68 -4.63 -9.74
N PRO A 301 -16.22 -3.56 -10.39
CA PRO A 301 -16.52 -3.29 -11.79
C PRO A 301 -15.77 -4.26 -12.71
N ARG A 302 -16.31 -4.50 -13.90
CA ARG A 302 -15.68 -5.32 -14.95
C ARG A 302 -14.53 -4.60 -15.65
N GLY A 303 -14.63 -3.28 -15.77
CA GLY A 303 -13.65 -2.41 -16.39
C GLY A 303 -13.54 -1.07 -15.67
N GLY A 304 -12.93 -0.08 -16.32
CA GLY A 304 -12.64 1.23 -15.76
C GLY A 304 -13.48 2.37 -16.32
N GLY A 305 -14.41 2.09 -17.24
CA GLY A 305 -15.24 3.12 -17.88
C GLY A 305 -16.27 3.73 -16.92
N VAL A 306 -16.10 5.00 -16.55
CA VAL A 306 -16.98 5.73 -15.62
C VAL A 306 -17.79 6.77 -16.36
N VAL A 307 -19.07 6.92 -16.00
CA VAL A 307 -19.93 8.02 -16.48
C VAL A 307 -20.64 8.71 -15.32
N PRO A 308 -20.23 9.94 -14.97
CA PRO A 308 -21.02 10.81 -14.10
C PRO A 308 -22.27 11.33 -14.85
N VAL A 309 -23.43 11.17 -14.21
CA VAL A 309 -24.72 11.72 -14.67
C VAL A 309 -25.10 12.86 -13.74
N SER A 310 -25.21 14.07 -14.26
CA SER A 310 -25.46 15.28 -13.49
C SER A 310 -26.69 16.04 -14.02
N VAL A 311 -27.30 16.84 -13.18
CA VAL A 311 -28.35 17.80 -13.53
C VAL A 311 -27.78 19.21 -13.80
N SER A 312 -26.48 19.33 -13.93
CA SER A 312 -25.77 20.63 -14.10
C SER A 312 -24.50 20.45 -14.95
N GLY A 313 -24.44 21.18 -16.06
CA GLY A 313 -23.27 21.20 -16.93
C GLY A 313 -21.99 21.72 -16.22
N GLY A 314 -22.12 22.67 -15.28
CA GLY A 314 -21.00 23.14 -14.48
C GLY A 314 -20.42 22.07 -13.56
N ALA A 315 -21.28 21.22 -12.98
CA ALA A 315 -20.86 20.05 -12.21
C ALA A 315 -20.14 19.02 -13.09
N GLY A 316 -20.66 18.78 -14.30
CA GLY A 316 -20.02 17.90 -15.29
C GLY A 316 -18.60 18.35 -15.63
N GLY A 317 -18.39 19.65 -15.89
CA GLY A 317 -17.06 20.22 -16.15
C GLY A 317 -16.07 20.03 -14.98
N LEU A 318 -16.51 20.33 -13.75
CA LEU A 318 -15.72 20.10 -12.55
C LEU A 318 -15.30 18.64 -12.41
N LEU A 319 -16.25 17.72 -12.61
CA LEU A 319 -15.97 16.28 -12.49
C LEU A 319 -15.00 15.78 -13.57
N ALA A 320 -15.09 16.33 -14.78
CA ALA A 320 -14.14 16.00 -15.86
C ALA A 320 -12.72 16.43 -15.53
N ASP A 321 -12.53 17.65 -15.02
CA ASP A 321 -11.22 18.17 -14.61
C ASP A 321 -10.62 17.33 -13.46
N LEU A 322 -11.41 17.02 -12.45
CA LEU A 322 -10.97 16.18 -11.33
C LEU A 322 -10.65 14.74 -11.77
N ALA A 323 -11.51 14.15 -12.61
CA ALA A 323 -11.31 12.80 -13.14
C ALA A 323 -10.00 12.69 -13.91
N GLN A 324 -9.68 13.67 -14.76
CA GLN A 324 -8.42 13.72 -15.50
C GLN A 324 -7.22 13.82 -14.54
N GLY A 325 -7.30 14.68 -13.51
CA GLY A 325 -6.23 14.85 -12.54
C GLY A 325 -5.97 13.62 -11.67
N ILE A 326 -7.01 12.83 -11.39
CA ILE A 326 -6.95 11.60 -10.57
C ILE A 326 -6.61 10.36 -11.42
N GLY A 327 -6.88 10.41 -12.72
CA GLY A 327 -6.73 9.28 -13.63
C GLY A 327 -7.96 8.35 -13.67
N VAL A 328 -9.17 8.91 -13.48
CA VAL A 328 -10.43 8.21 -13.73
C VAL A 328 -10.76 8.30 -15.20
N GLU A 329 -11.01 7.16 -15.84
CA GLU A 329 -11.33 7.10 -17.26
C GLU A 329 -12.80 7.48 -17.50
N LEU A 330 -13.01 8.53 -18.31
CA LEU A 330 -14.33 8.95 -18.80
C LEU A 330 -14.40 8.70 -20.33
N PRO A 331 -14.66 7.48 -20.79
CA PRO A 331 -14.65 7.17 -22.21
C PRO A 331 -15.79 7.90 -22.95
N PRO A 332 -15.61 8.26 -24.23
CA PRO A 332 -16.67 8.85 -25.01
C PRO A 332 -17.85 7.88 -25.15
N LEU A 333 -19.07 8.42 -25.13
CA LEU A 333 -20.27 7.63 -25.34
C LEU A 333 -20.28 7.03 -26.76
N PRO A 334 -20.67 5.76 -26.92
CA PRO A 334 -20.86 5.17 -28.24
C PRO A 334 -21.87 5.97 -29.08
N PRO A 335 -21.68 6.11 -30.37
CA PRO A 335 -22.58 6.90 -31.25
C PRO A 335 -24.06 6.54 -31.16
N ASN A 336 -24.37 5.25 -31.02
CA ASN A 336 -25.75 4.78 -30.86
C ASN A 336 -26.34 5.20 -29.52
N THR A 337 -25.60 5.01 -28.42
CA THR A 337 -26.00 5.45 -27.08
C THR A 337 -26.22 6.97 -27.05
N ALA A 338 -25.32 7.75 -27.64
CA ALA A 338 -25.47 9.20 -27.72
C ALA A 338 -26.69 9.60 -28.58
N ALA A 339 -27.01 8.85 -29.64
CA ALA A 339 -28.21 9.13 -30.45
C ALA A 339 -29.52 8.85 -29.72
N GLU A 340 -29.59 7.80 -28.92
CA GLU A 340 -30.77 7.51 -28.08
C GLU A 340 -30.91 8.52 -26.93
N LEU A 341 -29.80 8.87 -26.29
CA LEU A 341 -29.82 9.89 -25.22
C LEU A 341 -30.27 11.26 -25.73
N ARG A 342 -29.99 11.66 -26.97
CA ARG A 342 -30.47 12.91 -27.56
C ARG A 342 -31.99 12.96 -27.75
N LYS A 343 -32.67 11.80 -27.73
CA LYS A 343 -34.14 11.75 -27.75
C LYS A 343 -34.77 11.98 -26.37
N ILE A 344 -33.98 11.77 -25.32
CA ILE A 344 -34.40 11.80 -23.92
C ILE A 344 -33.99 13.14 -23.27
N VAL A 345 -32.74 13.58 -23.52
CA VAL A 345 -32.17 14.80 -22.95
C VAL A 345 -32.57 16.02 -23.77
N PRO A 346 -33.03 17.13 -23.13
CA PRO A 346 -33.36 18.36 -23.83
C PRO A 346 -32.19 18.90 -24.70
N GLU A 347 -32.48 19.62 -25.77
CA GLU A 347 -31.48 20.15 -26.71
C GLU A 347 -30.40 21.02 -26.05
N TYR A 348 -30.71 21.68 -24.93
CA TYR A 348 -29.76 22.48 -24.15
C TYR A 348 -28.93 21.68 -23.14
N GLY A 349 -29.19 20.37 -23.00
CA GLY A 349 -28.36 19.47 -22.23
C GLY A 349 -27.13 19.00 -23.01
N ASN A 350 -26.14 18.50 -22.32
CA ASN A 350 -24.91 17.99 -22.95
C ASN A 350 -24.89 16.45 -22.96
N VAL A 351 -25.10 15.88 -24.16
CA VAL A 351 -24.99 14.42 -24.36
C VAL A 351 -23.55 14.05 -24.65
N GLY A 352 -22.79 13.87 -23.58
CA GLY A 352 -21.39 13.47 -23.56
C GLY A 352 -21.04 12.67 -22.31
N ASN A 353 -19.78 12.52 -22.04
CA ASN A 353 -19.28 11.99 -20.78
C ASN A 353 -18.37 13.04 -20.10
N PRO A 354 -18.75 13.63 -18.97
CA PRO A 354 -19.99 13.45 -18.16
C PRO A 354 -21.29 13.77 -18.90
N LEU A 355 -22.39 13.09 -18.53
CA LEU A 355 -23.72 13.33 -19.08
C LEU A 355 -24.44 14.41 -18.26
N ASP A 356 -24.89 15.50 -18.93
CA ASP A 356 -25.76 16.51 -18.32
C ASP A 356 -27.20 16.35 -18.83
N ILE A 357 -28.07 15.85 -17.94
CA ILE A 357 -29.49 15.69 -18.23
C ILE A 357 -30.31 16.94 -17.87
N THR A 358 -29.66 18.03 -17.50
CA THR A 358 -30.24 19.32 -17.11
C THR A 358 -31.07 19.29 -15.81
N GLY A 359 -31.41 20.47 -15.27
CA GLY A 359 -32.26 20.61 -14.09
C GLY A 359 -33.64 19.99 -14.22
N GLN A 360 -34.11 19.73 -15.45
CA GLN A 360 -35.37 19.02 -15.72
C GLN A 360 -35.39 17.60 -15.16
N GLY A 361 -34.21 16.90 -15.15
CA GLY A 361 -34.09 15.58 -14.56
C GLY A 361 -34.35 15.48 -13.06
N VAL A 362 -34.47 16.61 -12.36
CA VAL A 362 -34.89 16.63 -10.95
C VAL A 362 -36.40 16.34 -10.84
N PHE A 363 -37.18 16.75 -11.84
CA PHE A 363 -38.64 16.64 -11.85
C PHE A 363 -39.16 15.52 -12.76
N GLU A 364 -38.41 15.24 -13.84
CA GLU A 364 -38.75 14.22 -14.84
C GLU A 364 -37.93 12.95 -14.60
N THR A 365 -38.36 12.14 -13.64
CA THR A 365 -37.63 10.93 -13.22
C THR A 365 -37.52 9.87 -14.32
N GLU A 366 -38.45 9.83 -15.27
CA GLU A 366 -38.37 8.94 -16.45
C GLU A 366 -37.19 9.30 -17.35
N MET A 367 -36.73 10.55 -17.35
CA MET A 367 -35.48 10.95 -18.02
C MET A 367 -34.29 10.28 -17.36
N VAL A 368 -34.25 10.22 -16.01
CA VAL A 368 -33.18 9.52 -15.27
C VAL A 368 -33.19 8.02 -15.60
N ARG A 369 -34.37 7.40 -15.59
CA ARG A 369 -34.55 6.00 -15.93
C ARG A 369 -34.00 5.69 -17.33
N GLY A 370 -34.46 6.43 -18.34
CA GLY A 370 -34.04 6.26 -19.72
C GLY A 370 -32.53 6.50 -19.91
N ALA A 371 -31.95 7.47 -19.19
CA ALA A 371 -30.52 7.71 -19.20
C ALA A 371 -29.74 6.51 -18.62
N PHE A 372 -30.14 5.98 -17.48
CA PHE A 372 -29.46 4.81 -16.86
C PHE A 372 -29.56 3.57 -17.76
N GLU A 373 -30.71 3.32 -18.39
CA GLU A 373 -30.91 2.22 -19.31
C GLU A 373 -29.94 2.30 -20.52
N GLN A 374 -29.84 3.49 -21.15
CA GLN A 374 -28.95 3.69 -22.29
C GLN A 374 -27.47 3.57 -21.91
N LEU A 375 -27.07 4.09 -20.73
CA LEU A 375 -25.70 4.02 -20.25
C LEU A 375 -25.32 2.60 -19.84
N ALA A 376 -26.20 1.86 -19.19
CA ALA A 376 -25.94 0.49 -18.76
C ALA A 376 -25.75 -0.49 -19.93
N THR A 377 -26.35 -0.16 -21.10
CA THR A 377 -26.25 -0.99 -22.31
C THR A 377 -25.15 -0.52 -23.28
N ALA A 378 -24.39 0.50 -22.94
CA ALA A 378 -23.39 1.12 -23.81
C ALA A 378 -22.19 0.23 -24.14
N GLY A 379 -21.85 -0.76 -23.30
CA GLY A 379 -20.82 -1.76 -23.52
C GLY A 379 -19.38 -1.31 -23.19
N ASN A 380 -19.12 -0.02 -23.05
CA ASN A 380 -17.84 0.55 -22.65
C ASN A 380 -17.90 1.33 -21.33
N LEU A 381 -19.01 1.22 -20.61
CA LEU A 381 -19.25 1.85 -19.31
C LEU A 381 -19.48 0.76 -18.26
N ASP A 382 -18.72 0.82 -17.19
CA ASP A 382 -18.76 -0.16 -16.09
C ASP A 382 -19.32 0.43 -14.81
N ILE A 383 -19.29 1.77 -14.68
CA ILE A 383 -19.68 2.51 -13.49
C ILE A 383 -20.54 3.72 -13.89
N VAL A 384 -21.80 3.74 -13.44
CA VAL A 384 -22.73 4.87 -13.61
C VAL A 384 -22.84 5.60 -12.27
N VAL A 385 -22.49 6.88 -12.26
CA VAL A 385 -22.47 7.71 -11.04
C VAL A 385 -23.59 8.73 -11.07
N TRP A 386 -24.61 8.56 -10.22
CA TRP A 386 -25.63 9.57 -10.04
C TRP A 386 -25.13 10.72 -9.17
N CYS A 387 -24.94 11.89 -9.75
CA CYS A 387 -24.35 13.04 -9.10
C CYS A 387 -25.41 13.95 -8.48
N ARG A 388 -25.25 14.28 -7.18
CA ARG A 388 -26.08 15.19 -6.44
C ARG A 388 -25.28 16.42 -6.01
N SER A 389 -25.92 17.58 -5.92
CA SER A 389 -25.25 18.81 -5.48
C SER A 389 -24.79 18.75 -4.02
N PHE A 390 -25.58 18.08 -3.17
CA PHE A 390 -25.31 17.91 -1.74
C PHE A 390 -25.85 16.56 -1.24
N PRO A 391 -25.39 16.07 -0.09
CA PRO A 391 -25.90 14.85 0.52
C PRO A 391 -27.40 14.96 0.82
N CYS A 392 -28.14 13.93 0.48
CA CYS A 392 -29.59 13.86 0.71
C CYS A 392 -30.00 12.41 0.93
N ASN A 393 -31.14 12.19 1.55
CA ASN A 393 -31.73 10.86 1.65
C ASN A 393 -32.11 10.37 0.24
N LEU A 394 -31.68 9.18 -0.08
CA LEU A 394 -32.10 8.39 -1.22
C LEU A 394 -32.59 7.06 -0.64
N ASP A 395 -33.87 6.95 -0.42
CA ASP A 395 -34.49 5.73 0.06
C ASP A 395 -35.40 5.13 -1.02
N ARG A 396 -35.94 3.94 -0.73
CA ARG A 396 -36.93 3.24 -1.59
C ARG A 396 -38.21 4.01 -1.83
N GLN A 397 -38.46 5.07 -1.07
CA GLN A 397 -39.67 5.90 -1.22
C GLN A 397 -39.45 7.04 -2.21
N THR A 398 -38.18 7.37 -2.51
CA THR A 398 -37.88 8.37 -3.53
C THR A 398 -37.93 7.77 -4.93
N PRO A 399 -38.52 8.50 -5.93
CA PRO A 399 -38.57 7.98 -7.31
C PRO A 399 -37.19 7.61 -7.90
N VAL A 400 -36.17 8.40 -7.60
CA VAL A 400 -34.80 8.10 -8.08
C VAL A 400 -34.22 6.91 -7.34
N GLY A 401 -34.53 6.73 -6.04
CA GLY A 401 -34.12 5.54 -5.29
C GLY A 401 -34.67 4.26 -5.90
N GLN A 402 -35.95 4.25 -6.27
CA GLN A 402 -36.61 3.13 -6.96
C GLN A 402 -35.93 2.82 -8.32
N ILE A 403 -35.65 3.86 -9.10
CA ILE A 403 -34.96 3.71 -10.38
C ILE A 403 -33.56 3.12 -10.21
N LEU A 404 -32.82 3.53 -9.17
CA LEU A 404 -31.48 2.98 -8.89
C LEU A 404 -31.55 1.51 -8.48
N GLU A 405 -32.51 1.10 -7.65
CA GLU A 405 -32.71 -0.31 -7.28
C GLU A 405 -33.07 -1.16 -8.50
N GLU A 406 -34.03 -0.71 -9.30
CA GLU A 406 -34.40 -1.38 -10.56
C GLU A 406 -33.21 -1.50 -11.52
N ALA A 407 -32.39 -0.45 -11.65
CA ALA A 407 -31.20 -0.46 -12.50
C ALA A 407 -30.14 -1.47 -12.01
N VAL A 408 -29.92 -1.56 -10.69
CA VAL A 408 -28.97 -2.54 -10.11
C VAL A 408 -29.44 -3.98 -10.32
N GLU A 409 -30.74 -4.23 -10.23
CA GLU A 409 -31.33 -5.55 -10.46
C GLU A 409 -31.30 -5.93 -11.97
N THR A 410 -31.63 -4.96 -12.83
CA THR A 410 -31.71 -5.18 -14.29
C THR A 410 -30.34 -5.30 -14.93
N TYR A 411 -29.35 -4.51 -14.46
CA TYR A 411 -28.01 -4.42 -15.03
C TYR A 411 -26.93 -4.83 -14.00
N PRO A 412 -26.87 -6.11 -13.59
CA PRO A 412 -25.97 -6.56 -12.51
C PRO A 412 -24.49 -6.40 -12.83
N ASP A 413 -24.16 -6.22 -14.10
CA ASP A 413 -22.80 -6.09 -14.59
C ASP A 413 -22.25 -4.66 -14.51
N VAL A 414 -23.13 -3.68 -14.32
CA VAL A 414 -22.80 -2.27 -14.17
C VAL A 414 -22.92 -1.88 -12.69
N LEU A 415 -21.92 -1.16 -12.21
CA LEU A 415 -21.94 -0.62 -10.86
C LEU A 415 -22.65 0.74 -10.85
N PHE A 416 -23.82 0.81 -10.24
CA PHE A 416 -24.49 2.08 -9.95
C PHE A 416 -24.09 2.58 -8.58
N LEU A 417 -23.77 3.87 -8.48
CA LEU A 417 -23.47 4.52 -7.21
C LEU A 417 -24.01 5.96 -7.21
N VAL A 418 -24.13 6.52 -6.03
CA VAL A 418 -24.52 7.91 -5.82
C VAL A 418 -23.31 8.69 -5.30
N MET A 419 -23.16 9.92 -5.77
CA MET A 419 -22.12 10.83 -5.30
C MET A 419 -22.71 12.22 -5.05
N SER A 420 -22.40 12.82 -3.90
CA SER A 420 -22.62 14.25 -3.70
C SER A 420 -21.36 15.04 -4.00
N LEU A 421 -21.52 16.23 -4.61
CA LEU A 421 -20.37 17.09 -4.95
C LEU A 421 -19.61 17.60 -3.73
N VAL A 422 -20.32 17.72 -2.59
CA VAL A 422 -19.77 18.19 -1.32
C VAL A 422 -19.93 17.13 -0.24
N SER A 423 -19.09 17.20 0.79
CA SER A 423 -19.17 16.37 1.99
C SER A 423 -19.89 17.12 3.12
N GLY A 424 -20.50 16.39 4.04
CA GLY A 424 -21.13 16.92 5.24
C GLY A 424 -22.65 16.71 5.32
N HIS A 425 -23.21 17.13 6.44
CA HIS A 425 -24.65 17.11 6.67
C HIS A 425 -25.21 18.49 6.38
N PHE A 426 -25.94 18.63 5.26
CA PHE A 426 -26.70 19.83 4.97
C PHE A 426 -28.16 19.61 5.28
N TYR A 427 -28.68 20.36 6.26
CA TYR A 427 -30.11 20.49 6.47
C TYR A 427 -30.60 21.69 5.65
N PRO A 428 -31.32 21.50 4.53
CA PRO A 428 -31.91 22.63 3.85
C PRO A 428 -33.00 23.21 4.77
N GLY A 429 -32.65 24.34 5.40
CA GLY A 429 -33.58 25.18 6.14
C GLY A 429 -34.48 24.41 7.10
N ALA A 430 -33.93 23.90 8.19
CA ALA A 430 -34.80 23.42 9.27
C ALA A 430 -35.67 24.59 9.74
N ALA A 431 -36.92 24.59 9.32
CA ALA A 431 -37.93 25.27 10.11
C ALA A 431 -37.81 24.73 11.54
N ALA A 432 -37.89 25.57 12.55
CA ALA A 432 -37.70 25.21 13.94
C ALA A 432 -38.55 23.98 14.41
N ASP A 433 -39.52 23.59 13.61
CA ASP A 433 -40.47 22.50 13.86
C ASP A 433 -40.28 21.30 12.89
N ALA A 434 -39.23 21.26 12.09
CA ALA A 434 -38.93 20.08 11.25
C ALA A 434 -38.51 18.91 12.15
N PRO A 435 -39.03 17.69 11.96
CA PRO A 435 -38.55 16.54 12.67
C PRO A 435 -37.04 16.40 12.43
N PRO A 436 -36.26 15.90 13.40
CA PRO A 436 -34.84 15.64 13.18
C PRO A 436 -34.70 14.82 11.89
N ALA A 437 -33.82 15.26 11.01
CA ALA A 437 -33.59 14.55 9.76
C ALA A 437 -33.28 13.10 10.09
N GLU A 438 -34.04 12.19 9.51
CA GLU A 438 -33.73 10.77 9.63
C GLU A 438 -32.32 10.51 9.13
N PRO A 439 -31.61 9.57 9.73
CA PRO A 439 -30.29 9.21 9.28
C PRO A 439 -30.36 8.87 7.79
N TYR A 440 -29.25 9.14 7.06
CA TYR A 440 -29.20 8.89 5.61
C TYR A 440 -29.62 7.46 5.32
N ASN A 441 -30.77 7.29 4.71
CA ASN A 441 -31.24 6.00 4.30
C ASN A 441 -30.49 5.58 3.07
N HIS A 442 -29.74 4.50 3.19
CA HIS A 442 -28.95 3.93 2.11
C HIS A 442 -29.79 2.87 1.40
N LEU A 443 -29.72 2.88 0.08
CA LEU A 443 -30.17 1.76 -0.71
C LEU A 443 -29.16 0.61 -0.55
N ASP A 444 -29.63 -0.53 -0.10
CA ASP A 444 -28.77 -1.70 0.12
C ASP A 444 -27.95 -2.05 -1.14
N GLY A 445 -26.65 -2.11 -1.00
CA GLY A 445 -25.74 -2.46 -2.10
C GLY A 445 -25.43 -1.34 -3.09
N ILE A 446 -25.97 -0.14 -2.90
CA ILE A 446 -25.64 1.05 -3.70
C ILE A 446 -24.77 2.00 -2.87
N PRO A 447 -23.47 2.17 -3.20
CA PRO A 447 -22.62 3.09 -2.44
C PRO A 447 -23.09 4.54 -2.58
N PHE A 448 -23.10 5.27 -1.45
CA PHE A 448 -23.28 6.71 -1.45
C PHE A 448 -22.01 7.40 -1.00
N LEU A 449 -21.35 8.10 -1.92
CA LEU A 449 -20.09 8.80 -1.72
C LEU A 449 -20.31 10.30 -1.52
N GLN A 450 -19.39 10.95 -0.82
CA GLN A 450 -19.48 12.39 -0.51
C GLN A 450 -18.17 13.11 -0.85
N GLY A 451 -18.31 14.32 -1.43
CA GLY A 451 -17.17 15.11 -1.89
C GLY A 451 -16.61 14.59 -3.22
N SER A 452 -16.60 15.43 -4.23
CA SER A 452 -16.27 15.04 -5.62
C SER A 452 -14.87 14.44 -5.74
N GLU A 453 -13.85 15.05 -5.10
CA GLU A 453 -12.47 14.58 -5.21
C GLU A 453 -12.26 13.23 -4.51
N SER A 454 -12.67 13.10 -3.24
CA SER A 454 -12.51 11.85 -2.49
C SER A 454 -13.36 10.72 -3.07
N SER A 455 -14.54 11.03 -3.61
CA SER A 455 -15.38 10.05 -4.33
C SER A 455 -14.70 9.52 -5.59
N LEU A 456 -14.13 10.39 -6.42
CA LEU A 456 -13.41 9.97 -7.63
C LEU A 456 -12.14 9.20 -7.28
N LYS A 457 -11.41 9.56 -6.22
CA LYS A 457 -10.27 8.77 -5.71
C LYS A 457 -10.71 7.36 -5.27
N ALA A 458 -11.86 7.25 -4.59
CA ALA A 458 -12.41 5.97 -4.17
C ALA A 458 -12.82 5.10 -5.37
N ILE A 459 -13.43 5.69 -6.39
CA ILE A 459 -13.76 5.01 -7.66
C ILE A 459 -12.49 4.53 -8.36
N ALA A 460 -11.47 5.39 -8.50
CA ALA A 460 -10.18 5.02 -9.06
C ALA A 460 -9.50 3.88 -8.29
N ALA A 461 -9.59 3.91 -6.95
CA ALA A 461 -9.06 2.85 -6.11
C ALA A 461 -9.80 1.52 -6.32
N LEU A 462 -11.12 1.56 -6.47
CA LEU A 462 -11.94 0.38 -6.74
C LEU A 462 -11.60 -0.26 -8.09
N VAL A 463 -11.45 0.55 -9.14
CA VAL A 463 -11.05 0.09 -10.48
C VAL A 463 -9.67 -0.57 -10.42
N ARG A 464 -8.67 0.11 -9.84
CA ARG A 464 -7.31 -0.45 -9.68
C ARG A 464 -7.29 -1.75 -8.87
N TYR A 465 -8.09 -1.84 -7.82
CA TYR A 465 -8.20 -3.06 -7.02
C TYR A 465 -8.85 -4.19 -7.82
N ALA A 466 -9.88 -3.91 -8.62
CA ALA A 466 -10.52 -4.88 -9.50
C ALA A 466 -9.54 -5.42 -10.56
N GLU A 467 -8.72 -4.55 -11.16
CA GLU A 467 -7.65 -4.91 -12.09
C GLU A 467 -6.59 -5.80 -11.42
N TRP A 468 -6.06 -5.34 -10.30
CA TRP A 468 -5.07 -6.10 -9.51
C TRP A 468 -5.59 -7.51 -9.14
N LYS A 469 -6.87 -7.62 -8.81
CA LYS A 469 -7.49 -8.90 -8.47
C LYS A 469 -7.62 -9.83 -9.67
N ARG A 470 -7.97 -9.30 -10.85
CA ARG A 470 -8.00 -10.07 -12.12
C ARG A 470 -6.61 -10.58 -12.47
N GLU A 471 -5.61 -9.72 -12.47
CA GLU A 471 -4.23 -10.10 -12.73
C GLU A 471 -3.74 -11.19 -11.75
N ARG A 472 -4.08 -11.06 -10.46
CA ARG A 472 -3.72 -12.07 -9.46
C ARG A 472 -4.42 -13.41 -9.72
N ALA A 473 -5.66 -13.42 -10.19
CA ALA A 473 -6.39 -14.64 -10.54
C ALA A 473 -5.78 -15.33 -11.76
N GLU A 474 -5.39 -14.57 -12.76
CA GLU A 474 -4.70 -15.08 -13.97
C GLU A 474 -3.35 -15.71 -13.64
N ARG A 475 -2.59 -15.14 -12.70
CA ARG A 475 -1.32 -15.71 -12.21
C ARG A 475 -1.47 -17.06 -11.47
N LYS A 476 -2.62 -17.33 -10.86
CA LYS A 476 -2.91 -18.65 -10.23
C LYS A 476 -3.21 -19.74 -11.25
N SER A 477 -3.57 -19.39 -12.47
CA SER A 477 -3.64 -20.29 -13.62
C SER A 477 -2.25 -20.29 -14.27
N PRO A 478 -1.54 -21.44 -14.40
CA PRO A 478 -0.23 -21.43 -15.06
C PRO A 478 -0.41 -20.90 -16.49
N PRO A 479 0.39 -19.91 -16.94
CA PRO A 479 0.32 -19.47 -18.31
C PRO A 479 0.66 -20.64 -19.23
N PRO A 480 0.05 -20.74 -20.41
CA PRO A 480 0.59 -21.60 -21.45
C PRO A 480 1.97 -21.03 -21.82
N SER A 481 3.00 -21.69 -21.34
CA SER A 481 4.40 -21.32 -21.60
C SER A 481 4.72 -21.46 -23.10
N PRO A 482 5.70 -20.69 -23.60
CA PRO A 482 7.03 -21.25 -23.58
C PRO A 482 8.09 -20.29 -23.05
N LEU A 483 8.46 -20.41 -21.80
CA LEU A 483 9.81 -20.10 -21.41
C LEU A 483 10.76 -21.12 -22.04
N PRO A 484 11.94 -20.72 -22.52
CA PRO A 484 12.91 -21.67 -23.06
C PRO A 484 13.14 -22.80 -22.07
N THR A 485 13.07 -24.01 -22.59
CA THR A 485 13.16 -25.27 -21.84
C THR A 485 14.35 -25.29 -20.89
N ALA A 486 14.14 -25.88 -19.72
CA ALA A 486 15.08 -26.05 -18.61
C ALA A 486 16.44 -26.74 -18.99
N MET A 487 16.69 -27.02 -20.27
CA MET A 487 17.90 -27.68 -20.75
C MET A 487 19.07 -26.74 -21.08
N GLU A 488 18.86 -25.42 -21.18
CA GLU A 488 19.95 -24.45 -21.48
C GLU A 488 20.40 -23.62 -20.28
N ARG A 489 19.73 -23.75 -19.16
CA ARG A 489 20.17 -23.15 -17.88
C ARG A 489 20.52 -24.29 -16.94
N GLY A 490 21.76 -24.33 -16.43
CA GLY A 490 22.07 -25.05 -15.20
C GLY A 490 20.95 -24.80 -14.20
N SER A 491 20.64 -25.71 -13.29
CA SER A 491 19.51 -25.54 -12.36
C SER A 491 19.59 -24.14 -11.75
N ARG A 492 18.48 -23.45 -11.53
CA ARG A 492 18.45 -22.11 -10.90
C ARG A 492 19.35 -22.06 -9.66
N SER A 493 19.46 -23.17 -8.94
CA SER A 493 20.38 -23.35 -7.81
C SER A 493 21.84 -23.15 -8.19
N GLU A 494 22.29 -23.70 -9.33
CA GLU A 494 23.69 -23.58 -9.79
C GLU A 494 24.03 -22.16 -10.21
N VAL A 495 23.11 -21.44 -10.87
CA VAL A 495 23.29 -20.03 -11.22
C VAL A 495 23.41 -19.17 -9.96
N ALA A 496 22.51 -19.34 -9.00
CA ALA A 496 22.52 -18.64 -7.73
C ALA A 496 23.80 -18.92 -6.92
N GLU A 497 24.24 -20.18 -6.85
CA GLU A 497 25.47 -20.57 -6.16
C GLU A 497 26.72 -19.94 -6.80
N ARG A 498 26.81 -19.94 -8.13
CA ARG A 498 27.92 -19.31 -8.86
C ARG A 498 27.91 -17.79 -8.67
N ALA A 499 26.75 -17.15 -8.73
CA ALA A 499 26.62 -15.72 -8.52
C ALA A 499 27.02 -15.34 -7.08
N ARG A 500 26.56 -16.09 -6.07
CA ARG A 500 26.97 -15.93 -4.66
C ARG A 500 28.48 -16.09 -4.49
N ALA A 501 29.07 -17.09 -5.12
CA ALA A 501 30.50 -17.32 -5.04
C ALA A 501 31.30 -16.11 -5.57
N LEU A 502 30.89 -15.49 -6.68
CA LEU A 502 31.49 -14.27 -7.20
C LEU A 502 31.41 -13.10 -6.22
N VAL A 503 30.22 -12.88 -5.64
CA VAL A 503 30.00 -11.81 -4.65
C VAL A 503 30.85 -12.04 -3.39
N MET A 504 30.88 -13.25 -2.87
CA MET A 504 31.63 -13.59 -1.67
C MET A 504 33.13 -13.54 -1.89
N ALA A 505 33.63 -13.85 -3.10
CA ALA A 505 35.05 -13.75 -3.45
C ALA A 505 35.58 -12.31 -3.38
N ALA A 506 34.71 -11.30 -3.44
CA ALA A 506 35.09 -9.90 -3.27
C ALA A 506 35.51 -9.55 -1.83
N GLY A 507 35.24 -10.43 -0.84
CA GLY A 507 35.70 -10.24 0.54
C GLY A 507 35.12 -8.99 1.22
N GLY A 508 33.90 -8.56 0.85
CA GLY A 508 33.21 -7.37 1.40
C GLY A 508 33.52 -6.05 0.67
N ARG A 509 34.47 -6.01 -0.28
CA ARG A 509 34.65 -4.83 -1.16
C ARG A 509 33.57 -4.78 -2.24
N ALA A 510 33.33 -3.61 -2.81
CA ALA A 510 32.55 -3.50 -4.03
C ALA A 510 33.19 -4.34 -5.17
N LEU A 511 32.37 -4.97 -6.00
CA LEU A 511 32.82 -5.67 -7.18
C LEU A 511 33.30 -4.65 -8.23
N THR A 512 34.30 -5.01 -9.01
CA THR A 512 34.66 -4.22 -10.19
C THR A 512 33.55 -4.29 -11.24
N GLU A 513 33.57 -3.37 -12.21
CA GLU A 513 32.57 -3.36 -13.31
C GLU A 513 32.54 -4.73 -14.01
N ARG A 514 33.67 -5.31 -14.31
CA ARG A 514 33.80 -6.62 -14.96
C ARG A 514 33.24 -7.77 -14.09
N GLU A 515 33.56 -7.77 -12.79
CA GLU A 515 33.00 -8.76 -11.85
C GLU A 515 31.50 -8.63 -11.73
N SER A 516 30.97 -7.40 -11.64
CA SER A 516 29.54 -7.12 -11.58
C SER A 516 28.79 -7.57 -12.83
N LYS A 517 29.36 -7.27 -14.02
CA LYS A 517 28.81 -7.73 -15.30
C LYS A 517 28.84 -9.26 -15.45
N ALA A 518 29.87 -9.93 -14.91
CA ALA A 518 29.91 -11.38 -14.90
C ALA A 518 28.73 -11.98 -14.09
N VAL A 519 28.31 -11.32 -13.00
CA VAL A 519 27.11 -11.71 -12.24
C VAL A 519 25.86 -11.50 -13.09
N LEU A 520 25.68 -10.34 -13.75
CA LEU A 520 24.53 -10.08 -14.64
C LEU A 520 24.42 -11.14 -15.76
N ALA A 521 25.56 -11.48 -16.37
CA ALA A 521 25.63 -12.45 -17.47
C ALA A 521 25.14 -13.85 -17.06
N LEU A 522 25.34 -14.28 -15.79
CA LEU A 522 24.82 -15.55 -15.27
C LEU A 522 23.30 -15.62 -15.33
N TYR A 523 22.62 -14.48 -15.20
CA TYR A 523 21.15 -14.37 -15.32
C TYR A 523 20.69 -14.08 -16.75
N GLY A 524 21.61 -14.10 -17.73
CA GLY A 524 21.31 -13.88 -19.14
C GLY A 524 21.00 -12.42 -19.48
N ILE A 525 21.41 -11.47 -18.65
CA ILE A 525 21.38 -10.04 -18.95
C ILE A 525 22.60 -9.72 -19.80
N ARG A 526 22.37 -9.21 -21.03
CA ARG A 526 23.46 -8.87 -21.94
C ARG A 526 24.29 -7.73 -21.39
N THR A 527 25.62 -7.91 -21.41
CA THR A 527 26.60 -6.91 -21.05
C THR A 527 27.51 -6.61 -22.25
N THR A 528 28.24 -5.52 -22.19
CA THR A 528 29.24 -5.16 -23.22
C THR A 528 30.36 -6.17 -23.29
N ARG A 529 30.91 -6.40 -24.52
CA ARG A 529 32.16 -7.12 -24.68
C ARG A 529 33.31 -6.24 -24.17
N GLU A 530 34.16 -6.82 -23.34
CA GLU A 530 35.23 -6.06 -22.72
C GLU A 530 36.47 -6.93 -22.44
N ILE A 531 37.64 -6.33 -22.50
CA ILE A 531 38.93 -6.98 -22.25
C ILE A 531 39.78 -6.06 -21.37
N LEU A 532 40.28 -6.60 -20.26
CA LEU A 532 41.21 -5.87 -19.39
C LEU A 532 42.60 -5.88 -19.98
N ALA A 533 43.20 -4.72 -20.19
CA ALA A 533 44.53 -4.52 -20.71
C ALA A 533 45.48 -4.03 -19.61
N ALA A 534 46.60 -4.70 -19.45
CA ALA A 534 47.64 -4.33 -18.48
C ALA A 534 48.58 -3.23 -19.02
N ASP A 535 48.71 -3.12 -20.31
CA ASP A 535 49.53 -2.11 -21.01
C ASP A 535 48.89 -1.66 -22.32
N SER A 536 49.54 -0.69 -23.00
CA SER A 536 48.96 -0.08 -24.20
C SER A 536 48.93 -1.00 -25.41
N GLU A 537 49.85 -2.01 -25.50
CA GLU A 537 49.86 -3.00 -26.59
C GLU A 537 48.70 -3.98 -26.45
N HIS A 538 48.47 -4.46 -25.22
CA HIS A 538 47.32 -5.29 -24.93
C HIS A 538 46.01 -4.51 -25.16
N ALA A 539 45.95 -3.20 -24.85
CA ALA A 539 44.78 -2.37 -25.11
C ALA A 539 44.49 -2.23 -26.62
N VAL A 540 45.50 -2.07 -27.45
CA VAL A 540 45.36 -2.05 -28.92
C VAL A 540 44.84 -3.40 -29.42
N ALA A 541 45.45 -4.51 -29.01
CA ALA A 541 45.01 -5.83 -29.42
C ALA A 541 43.56 -6.12 -28.98
N ALA A 542 43.17 -5.67 -27.78
CA ALA A 542 41.82 -5.77 -27.30
C ALA A 542 40.83 -4.95 -28.15
N ALA A 543 41.21 -3.71 -28.53
CA ALA A 543 40.36 -2.86 -29.37
C ALA A 543 40.19 -3.42 -30.79
N GLU A 544 41.23 -4.03 -31.36
CA GLU A 544 41.14 -4.74 -32.64
C GLU A 544 40.22 -5.96 -32.57
N ALA A 545 40.28 -6.72 -31.49
CA ALA A 545 39.44 -7.90 -31.27
C ALA A 545 37.95 -7.53 -31.05
N ILE A 546 37.70 -6.42 -30.38
CA ILE A 546 36.34 -5.92 -30.11
C ILE A 546 35.75 -5.21 -31.34
N GLY A 547 36.58 -4.43 -32.03
CA GLY A 547 36.20 -3.58 -33.16
C GLY A 547 35.99 -2.10 -32.73
N TYR A 548 36.56 -1.18 -33.53
CA TYR A 548 36.41 0.26 -33.30
C TYR A 548 35.03 0.79 -33.67
N PRO A 549 34.52 1.86 -32.99
CA PRO A 549 35.14 2.54 -31.87
C PRO A 549 35.02 1.79 -30.55
N VAL A 550 35.91 2.08 -29.59
CA VAL A 550 35.91 1.48 -28.26
C VAL A 550 35.82 2.56 -27.15
N ALA A 551 35.41 2.13 -25.94
CA ALA A 551 35.58 2.90 -24.72
C ALA A 551 36.77 2.38 -23.93
N LEU A 552 37.50 3.27 -23.24
CA LEU A 552 38.55 2.96 -22.32
C LEU A 552 38.16 3.41 -20.92
N LYS A 553 38.18 2.51 -19.95
CA LYS A 553 37.83 2.78 -18.54
C LYS A 553 38.90 2.25 -17.61
N ALA A 554 39.29 2.98 -16.57
CA ALA A 554 40.14 2.42 -15.54
C ALA A 554 39.37 1.36 -14.72
N GLU A 555 39.99 0.21 -14.47
CA GLU A 555 39.47 -0.78 -13.54
C GLU A 555 40.22 -0.69 -12.20
N ALA A 556 39.52 -0.21 -11.19
CA ALA A 556 39.98 -0.17 -9.80
C ALA A 556 38.81 -0.31 -8.86
N PRO A 557 38.82 -1.23 -7.87
CA PRO A 557 37.74 -1.41 -6.91
C PRO A 557 37.39 -0.14 -6.11
N ASP A 558 38.40 0.69 -5.83
CA ASP A 558 38.27 1.91 -5.03
C ASP A 558 37.86 3.13 -5.85
N LEU A 559 37.74 3.04 -7.19
CA LEU A 559 37.39 4.13 -8.09
C LEU A 559 35.93 4.03 -8.53
N LEU A 560 35.01 4.42 -7.65
CA LEU A 560 33.57 4.34 -7.89
C LEU A 560 33.08 5.40 -8.89
N HIS A 561 33.65 6.62 -8.90
CA HIS A 561 33.24 7.75 -9.74
C HIS A 561 34.25 8.00 -10.86
N LYS A 562 34.34 7.08 -11.82
CA LYS A 562 35.32 7.11 -12.92
C LYS A 562 35.18 8.35 -13.82
N THR A 563 33.97 8.84 -14.05
CA THR A 563 33.69 10.01 -14.88
C THR A 563 34.27 11.29 -14.28
N GLU A 564 34.05 11.52 -12.98
CA GLU A 564 34.56 12.69 -12.25
C GLU A 564 36.10 12.68 -12.18
N ALA A 565 36.67 11.49 -12.03
CA ALA A 565 38.14 11.30 -12.06
C ALA A 565 38.71 11.44 -13.46
N GLY A 566 37.94 11.61 -14.53
CA GLY A 566 38.42 11.62 -15.92
C GLY A 566 39.04 10.29 -16.36
N ALA A 567 38.72 9.20 -15.69
CA ALA A 567 39.23 7.86 -15.90
C ALA A 567 38.38 7.04 -16.92
N ILE A 568 37.59 7.72 -17.74
CA ILE A 568 36.85 7.18 -18.88
C ILE A 568 37.13 8.00 -20.13
N LEU A 569 37.27 7.30 -21.26
CA LEU A 569 37.36 7.91 -22.58
C LEU A 569 36.49 7.12 -23.55
N LEU A 570 35.52 7.80 -24.17
CA LEU A 570 34.55 7.21 -25.10
C LEU A 570 34.93 7.51 -26.56
N ASN A 571 34.38 6.71 -27.49
CA ASN A 571 34.48 6.90 -28.94
C ASN A 571 35.94 6.93 -29.43
N VAL A 572 36.78 6.04 -28.94
CA VAL A 572 38.17 5.91 -29.39
C VAL A 572 38.16 5.13 -30.70
N ALA A 573 38.45 5.85 -31.80
CA ALA A 573 38.18 5.39 -33.15
C ALA A 573 39.36 4.62 -33.83
N ASP A 574 40.57 4.67 -33.26
CA ASP A 574 41.74 4.10 -33.87
C ASP A 574 42.84 3.70 -32.87
N GLU A 575 43.84 2.96 -33.32
CA GLU A 575 45.00 2.52 -32.54
C GLU A 575 45.70 3.67 -31.81
N ALA A 576 45.98 4.77 -32.55
CA ALA A 576 46.68 5.90 -31.97
C ALA A 576 45.87 6.55 -30.83
N GLY A 577 44.54 6.59 -30.95
CA GLY A 577 43.62 7.00 -29.90
C GLY A 577 43.66 6.08 -28.70
N VAL A 578 43.72 4.77 -28.90
CA VAL A 578 43.84 3.77 -27.80
C VAL A 578 45.13 3.99 -27.03
N ARG A 579 46.27 4.13 -27.73
CA ARG A 579 47.58 4.35 -27.09
C ARG A 579 47.62 5.61 -26.24
N ARG A 580 47.11 6.73 -26.77
CA ARG A 580 47.00 8.00 -26.01
C ARG A 580 45.98 7.89 -24.87
N GLY A 581 44.81 7.31 -25.16
CA GLY A 581 43.74 7.13 -24.21
C GLY A 581 44.12 6.25 -23.03
N PHE A 582 44.80 5.14 -23.27
CA PHE A 582 45.31 4.23 -22.23
C PHE A 582 46.18 4.99 -21.21
N LYS A 583 47.16 5.74 -21.68
CA LYS A 583 48.04 6.53 -20.79
C LYS A 583 47.26 7.58 -20.00
N ARG A 584 46.35 8.27 -20.67
CA ARG A 584 45.52 9.30 -20.03
C ARG A 584 44.62 8.74 -18.94
N VAL A 585 43.85 7.68 -19.25
CA VAL A 585 42.93 7.05 -18.32
C VAL A 585 43.66 6.49 -17.10
N LEU A 586 44.81 5.85 -17.32
CA LEU A 586 45.64 5.27 -16.25
C LEU A 586 46.25 6.38 -15.36
N THR A 587 46.75 7.47 -15.95
CA THR A 587 47.33 8.60 -15.20
C THR A 587 46.25 9.27 -14.34
N ASN A 588 45.06 9.45 -14.87
CA ASN A 588 43.94 10.03 -14.14
C ASN A 588 43.50 9.12 -12.98
N ALA A 589 43.44 7.80 -13.21
CA ALA A 589 43.12 6.82 -12.16
C ALA A 589 44.14 6.85 -11.02
N TRP A 590 45.45 6.89 -11.33
CA TRP A 590 46.49 6.99 -10.33
C TRP A 590 46.50 8.29 -9.52
N SER A 591 45.92 9.34 -10.10
CA SER A 591 45.72 10.63 -9.39
C SER A 591 44.56 10.56 -8.40
N ALA A 592 43.62 9.65 -8.60
CA ALA A 592 42.41 9.52 -7.82
C ALA A 592 42.50 8.43 -6.74
N VAL A 593 43.23 7.31 -7.02
CA VAL A 593 43.39 6.17 -6.11
C VAL A 593 44.82 5.67 -6.11
N PRO A 594 45.29 4.93 -5.08
CA PRO A 594 46.61 4.37 -5.03
C PRO A 594 46.89 3.50 -6.27
N ALA A 595 48.09 3.65 -6.87
CA ALA A 595 48.46 2.95 -8.11
C ALA A 595 48.38 1.41 -8.00
N PHE A 596 48.59 0.84 -6.82
CA PHE A 596 48.50 -0.60 -6.58
C PHE A 596 47.06 -1.12 -6.57
N SER A 597 46.04 -0.25 -6.46
CA SER A 597 44.64 -0.66 -6.55
C SER A 597 44.05 -0.58 -7.96
N VAL A 598 44.84 -0.13 -8.95
CA VAL A 598 44.41 -0.07 -10.36
C VAL A 598 44.83 -1.38 -11.06
N ASN A 599 43.84 -2.17 -11.48
CA ASN A 599 44.05 -3.45 -12.15
C ASN A 599 44.52 -3.29 -13.61
N GLY A 600 44.18 -2.17 -14.26
CA GLY A 600 44.46 -1.88 -15.66
C GLY A 600 43.45 -0.98 -16.30
N VAL A 601 43.39 -1.01 -17.62
CA VAL A 601 42.39 -0.28 -18.42
C VAL A 601 41.49 -1.28 -19.13
N LEU A 602 40.21 -1.18 -18.89
CA LEU A 602 39.15 -1.95 -19.54
C LEU A 602 38.90 -1.36 -20.93
N VAL A 603 39.08 -2.16 -21.98
CA VAL A 603 38.71 -1.83 -23.36
C VAL A 603 37.34 -2.44 -23.62
N GLN A 604 36.36 -1.61 -23.94
CA GLN A 604 34.98 -2.00 -24.01
C GLN A 604 34.34 -1.59 -25.35
N GLU A 605 33.43 -2.43 -25.89
CA GLU A 605 32.65 -2.08 -27.08
C GLU A 605 31.78 -0.83 -26.84
N MET A 606 31.65 -0.02 -27.88
CA MET A 606 30.70 1.08 -27.88
C MET A 606 29.33 0.59 -28.29
N ILE A 607 28.33 0.86 -27.44
CA ILE A 607 26.93 0.56 -27.76
C ILE A 607 26.33 1.75 -28.55
N PRO A 608 25.60 1.50 -29.64
CA PRO A 608 24.89 2.55 -30.35
C PRO A 608 23.97 3.36 -29.44
N SER A 609 23.75 4.62 -29.79
CA SER A 609 22.84 5.50 -29.04
C SER A 609 21.45 4.90 -28.94
N GLY A 610 20.87 4.86 -27.74
CA GLY A 610 19.55 4.38 -27.43
C GLY A 610 18.95 5.14 -26.26
N THR A 611 17.79 4.69 -25.80
CA THR A 611 17.20 5.23 -24.58
C THR A 611 17.93 4.65 -23.37
N GLU A 612 18.45 5.54 -22.53
CA GLU A 612 19.10 5.13 -21.28
C GLU A 612 18.04 4.82 -20.22
N VAL A 613 18.13 3.66 -19.64
CA VAL A 613 17.31 3.20 -18.51
C VAL A 613 18.25 2.89 -17.36
N ILE A 614 17.82 3.18 -16.15
CA ILE A 614 18.49 2.73 -14.94
C ILE A 614 17.70 1.60 -14.29
N VAL A 615 18.44 0.62 -13.82
CA VAL A 615 17.87 -0.49 -13.05
C VAL A 615 18.79 -0.73 -11.85
N GLY A 616 18.24 -0.60 -10.66
CA GLY A 616 19.00 -0.81 -9.45
C GLY A 616 18.25 -1.68 -8.43
N MET A 617 18.98 -2.19 -7.47
CA MET A 617 18.43 -2.81 -6.28
C MET A 617 19.09 -2.19 -5.06
N SER A 618 18.29 -1.85 -4.07
CA SER A 618 18.77 -1.50 -2.74
C SER A 618 18.08 -2.36 -1.69
N ARG A 619 18.79 -2.68 -0.63
CA ARG A 619 18.23 -3.46 0.48
C ARG A 619 17.59 -2.52 1.49
N ASP A 620 16.26 -2.52 1.56
CA ASP A 620 15.51 -1.84 2.60
C ASP A 620 15.60 -2.62 3.92
N ALA A 621 15.74 -1.87 5.03
CA ALA A 621 15.93 -2.48 6.36
C ALA A 621 14.68 -3.25 6.85
N GLN A 622 13.49 -2.89 6.37
CA GLN A 622 12.22 -3.51 6.76
C GLN A 622 11.76 -4.58 5.76
N PHE A 623 11.85 -4.29 4.46
CA PHE A 623 11.22 -5.09 3.40
C PHE A 623 12.20 -5.92 2.56
N GLY A 624 13.51 -5.80 2.81
CA GLY A 624 14.53 -6.52 2.05
C GLY A 624 14.82 -5.88 0.69
N PRO A 625 15.13 -6.66 -0.36
CA PRO A 625 15.53 -6.12 -1.66
C PRO A 625 14.38 -5.37 -2.34
N VAL A 626 14.68 -4.17 -2.83
CA VAL A 626 13.77 -3.30 -3.56
C VAL A 626 14.41 -2.94 -4.89
N ILE A 627 13.71 -3.19 -5.98
CA ILE A 627 14.15 -2.85 -7.33
C ILE A 627 13.68 -1.44 -7.66
N ALA A 628 14.58 -0.62 -8.18
CA ALA A 628 14.30 0.68 -8.76
C ALA A 628 14.46 0.60 -10.28
N CYS A 629 13.50 1.11 -11.05
CA CYS A 629 13.64 1.25 -12.49
C CYS A 629 13.14 2.63 -12.94
N GLY A 630 13.84 3.25 -13.88
CA GLY A 630 13.53 4.59 -14.40
C GLY A 630 14.30 4.93 -15.66
N LEU A 631 13.98 6.08 -16.26
CA LEU A 631 14.77 6.60 -17.37
C LEU A 631 16.06 7.23 -16.86
N GLY A 632 17.16 6.98 -17.55
CA GLY A 632 18.49 7.51 -17.24
C GLY A 632 18.66 8.99 -17.59
N GLY A 633 19.89 9.49 -17.36
CA GLY A 633 20.26 10.87 -17.66
C GLY A 633 19.45 11.91 -16.86
N ILE A 634 19.06 13.00 -17.50
CA ILE A 634 18.36 14.13 -16.87
C ILE A 634 17.03 13.75 -16.20
N PHE A 635 16.38 12.67 -16.63
CA PHE A 635 15.11 12.21 -16.05
C PHE A 635 15.29 11.73 -14.62
N VAL A 636 16.36 11.02 -14.30
CA VAL A 636 16.67 10.60 -12.94
C VAL A 636 17.24 11.72 -12.10
N GLU A 637 18.25 12.42 -12.62
CA GLU A 637 18.96 13.46 -11.87
C GLU A 637 18.06 14.61 -11.48
N THR A 638 17.18 15.04 -12.40
CA THR A 638 16.35 16.24 -12.22
C THR A 638 14.93 15.91 -11.81
N LEU A 639 14.28 14.91 -12.43
CA LEU A 639 12.87 14.62 -12.25
C LEU A 639 12.60 13.51 -11.22
N LYS A 640 13.65 12.74 -10.83
CA LYS A 640 13.55 11.57 -9.95
C LYS A 640 12.44 10.59 -10.40
N ASP A 641 12.34 10.40 -11.73
CA ASP A 641 11.29 9.58 -12.36
C ASP A 641 11.66 8.10 -12.27
N VAL A 642 11.41 7.52 -11.11
CA VAL A 642 11.76 6.14 -10.78
C VAL A 642 10.55 5.44 -10.19
N GLN A 643 10.34 4.17 -10.59
CA GLN A 643 9.36 3.28 -10.00
C GLN A 643 10.06 2.24 -9.12
N LEU A 644 9.46 1.96 -7.95
CA LEU A 644 9.94 0.94 -7.03
C LEU A 644 9.07 -0.32 -7.12
N LEU A 645 9.74 -1.47 -7.15
CA LEU A 645 9.13 -2.79 -7.26
C LEU A 645 9.76 -3.75 -6.23
N LEU A 646 8.97 -4.70 -5.74
CA LEU A 646 9.48 -5.74 -4.84
C LEU A 646 9.59 -7.08 -5.57
N PRO A 647 10.77 -7.74 -5.52
CA PRO A 647 10.88 -9.10 -6.06
C PRO A 647 10.04 -10.11 -5.24
N PRO A 648 9.55 -11.21 -5.86
CA PRO A 648 9.52 -11.45 -7.30
C PRO A 648 8.53 -10.54 -8.01
N ILE A 649 8.90 -10.00 -9.19
CA ILE A 649 8.00 -9.19 -10.02
C ILE A 649 7.43 -10.01 -11.17
N SER A 650 6.28 -9.58 -11.69
CA SER A 650 5.64 -10.17 -12.86
C SER A 650 5.68 -9.24 -14.05
N ASP A 651 5.44 -9.77 -15.26
CA ASP A 651 5.32 -9.00 -16.50
C ASP A 651 4.35 -7.81 -16.35
N ALA A 652 3.15 -8.06 -15.83
CA ALA A 652 2.14 -7.01 -15.63
C ALA A 652 2.62 -5.90 -14.65
N GLU A 653 3.29 -6.27 -13.54
CA GLU A 653 3.84 -5.28 -12.61
C GLU A 653 4.91 -4.42 -13.25
N VAL A 654 5.77 -5.01 -14.08
CA VAL A 654 6.79 -4.27 -14.82
C VAL A 654 6.17 -3.30 -15.82
N ARG A 655 5.25 -3.78 -16.67
CA ARG A 655 4.56 -2.92 -17.67
C ARG A 655 3.83 -1.78 -16.99
N GLN A 656 3.12 -2.05 -15.91
CA GLN A 656 2.43 -1.03 -15.14
C GLN A 656 3.40 -0.03 -14.50
N ALA A 657 4.56 -0.47 -14.01
CA ALA A 657 5.59 0.42 -13.49
C ALA A 657 6.15 1.33 -14.60
N LEU A 658 6.47 0.77 -15.77
CA LEU A 658 6.97 1.54 -16.91
C LEU A 658 5.95 2.61 -17.35
N THR A 659 4.66 2.26 -17.47
CA THR A 659 3.61 3.23 -17.87
C THR A 659 3.40 4.37 -16.87
N ARG A 660 3.78 4.19 -15.61
CA ARG A 660 3.72 5.25 -14.57
C ARG A 660 4.89 6.21 -14.61
N LEU A 661 5.95 5.92 -15.35
CA LEU A 661 7.05 6.85 -15.55
C LEU A 661 6.54 8.08 -16.34
N ARG A 662 6.84 9.27 -15.86
CA ARG A 662 6.54 10.52 -16.58
C ARG A 662 7.20 10.56 -17.95
N GLY A 663 8.38 9.98 -18.04
CA GLY A 663 9.14 9.81 -19.27
C GLY A 663 8.71 8.64 -20.16
N TYR A 664 7.66 7.89 -19.80
CA TYR A 664 7.21 6.74 -20.59
C TYR A 664 7.03 7.02 -22.11
N PRO A 665 6.54 8.22 -22.55
CA PRO A 665 6.46 8.53 -23.98
C PRO A 665 7.80 8.45 -24.71
N VAL A 666 8.94 8.61 -24.01
CA VAL A 666 10.29 8.46 -24.62
C VAL A 666 10.53 7.00 -25.01
N LEU A 667 10.07 6.04 -24.20
CA LEU A 667 10.14 4.61 -24.52
C LEU A 667 9.24 4.22 -25.69
N GLN A 668 8.14 4.95 -25.90
CA GLN A 668 7.24 4.73 -27.05
C GLN A 668 7.80 5.29 -28.36
N GLY A 669 8.92 6.00 -28.31
CA GLY A 669 9.57 6.62 -29.43
C GLY A 669 9.29 8.12 -29.54
N THR A 670 10.28 8.84 -30.02
CA THR A 670 10.22 10.28 -30.28
C THR A 670 10.59 10.56 -31.74
N ARG A 671 10.48 11.83 -32.17
CA ARG A 671 10.95 12.20 -33.52
C ARG A 671 12.43 11.93 -33.76
N ALA A 672 13.21 11.77 -32.68
CA ALA A 672 14.66 11.58 -32.72
C ALA A 672 15.12 10.15 -32.40
N ALA A 673 14.25 9.29 -31.85
CA ALA A 673 14.59 7.93 -31.40
C ALA A 673 13.48 6.95 -31.75
N ALA A 674 13.85 5.77 -32.27
CA ALA A 674 12.94 4.65 -32.49
C ALA A 674 12.31 4.18 -31.17
N PRO A 675 11.11 3.59 -31.20
CA PRO A 675 10.51 2.95 -30.02
C PRO A 675 11.45 1.91 -29.41
N ALA A 676 11.49 1.86 -28.09
CA ALA A 676 12.20 0.83 -27.34
C ALA A 676 11.48 -0.53 -27.48
N ASP A 677 12.22 -1.62 -27.50
CA ASP A 677 11.66 -2.96 -27.37
C ASP A 677 11.22 -3.16 -25.88
N LEU A 678 9.94 -2.87 -25.63
CA LEU A 678 9.36 -2.99 -24.29
C LEU A 678 9.30 -4.44 -23.80
N ASP A 679 9.12 -5.41 -24.70
CA ASP A 679 9.07 -6.82 -24.30
C ASP A 679 10.45 -7.32 -23.87
N ALA A 680 11.50 -6.94 -24.57
CA ALA A 680 12.87 -7.23 -24.17
C ALA A 680 13.23 -6.50 -22.87
N LEU A 681 12.78 -5.25 -22.64
CA LEU A 681 13.00 -4.53 -21.38
C LEU A 681 12.31 -5.23 -20.21
N VAL A 682 11.09 -5.71 -20.41
CA VAL A 682 10.36 -6.49 -19.40
C VAL A 682 11.13 -7.78 -19.07
N ASP A 683 11.62 -8.53 -20.08
CA ASP A 683 12.42 -9.75 -19.84
C ASP A 683 13.69 -9.46 -19.02
N VAL A 684 14.42 -8.38 -19.32
CA VAL A 684 15.61 -7.98 -18.54
C VAL A 684 15.25 -7.67 -17.09
N LEU A 685 14.15 -6.96 -16.84
CA LEU A 685 13.69 -6.63 -15.48
C LEU A 685 13.24 -7.89 -14.71
N LEU A 686 12.62 -8.84 -15.37
CA LEU A 686 12.26 -10.13 -14.76
C LEU A 686 13.51 -10.92 -14.34
N ARG A 687 14.51 -11.01 -15.21
CA ARG A 687 15.82 -11.65 -14.91
C ARG A 687 16.56 -10.93 -13.78
N PHE A 688 16.51 -9.60 -13.78
CA PHE A 688 17.08 -8.80 -12.70
C PHE A 688 16.34 -9.05 -11.35
N SER A 689 15.05 -9.28 -11.40
CA SER A 689 14.28 -9.68 -10.22
C SER A 689 14.68 -11.07 -9.68
N GLU A 690 14.99 -12.03 -10.56
CA GLU A 690 15.52 -13.33 -10.15
C GLU A 690 16.87 -13.17 -9.43
N LEU A 691 17.77 -12.35 -9.99
CA LEU A 691 19.04 -12.00 -9.37
C LEU A 691 18.87 -11.38 -7.99
N CYS A 692 17.92 -10.42 -7.85
CA CYS A 692 17.64 -9.77 -6.58
C CYS A 692 17.07 -10.74 -5.52
N GLN A 693 16.29 -11.74 -5.92
CA GLN A 693 15.79 -12.78 -5.02
C GLN A 693 16.94 -13.69 -4.53
N ASP A 694 17.84 -14.06 -5.45
CA ASP A 694 18.91 -15.03 -5.15
C ASP A 694 20.05 -14.39 -4.34
N LEU A 695 20.29 -13.09 -4.48
CA LEU A 695 21.41 -12.38 -3.87
C LEU A 695 21.02 -11.33 -2.81
N GLY A 696 19.72 -11.06 -2.61
CA GLY A 696 19.24 -9.96 -1.77
C GLY A 696 19.60 -10.06 -0.28
N ASP A 697 20.09 -11.21 0.18
CA ASP A 697 20.60 -11.41 1.53
C ASP A 697 22.11 -11.13 1.66
N VAL A 698 22.87 -11.22 0.57
CA VAL A 698 24.33 -11.04 0.53
C VAL A 698 24.78 -9.76 -0.19
N VAL A 699 23.87 -9.04 -0.83
CA VAL A 699 24.14 -7.79 -1.56
C VAL A 699 23.36 -6.64 -0.93
N GLN A 700 24.02 -5.50 -0.71
CA GLN A 700 23.42 -4.27 -0.21
C GLN A 700 22.83 -3.44 -1.33
N GLU A 701 23.53 -3.37 -2.47
CA GLU A 701 23.19 -2.51 -3.60
C GLU A 701 23.65 -3.11 -4.92
N ILE A 702 22.82 -2.95 -5.95
CA ILE A 702 23.16 -3.19 -7.35
C ILE A 702 22.74 -1.96 -8.13
N ASP A 703 23.64 -1.38 -8.93
CA ASP A 703 23.34 -0.29 -9.85
C ASP A 703 23.75 -0.66 -11.27
N VAL A 704 22.79 -0.71 -12.18
CA VAL A 704 23.00 -0.90 -13.62
C VAL A 704 22.68 0.42 -14.31
N ASN A 705 23.70 1.19 -14.65
CA ASN A 705 23.56 2.57 -15.11
C ASN A 705 24.70 2.99 -16.05
N PRO A 706 24.42 3.09 -17.38
CA PRO A 706 23.13 2.89 -18.01
C PRO A 706 22.87 1.45 -18.49
N LEU A 707 21.61 1.09 -18.57
CA LEU A 707 21.08 0.04 -19.42
C LEU A 707 20.62 0.71 -20.72
N ILE A 708 21.29 0.47 -21.83
CA ILE A 708 20.95 1.09 -23.13
C ILE A 708 19.93 0.22 -23.86
N VAL A 709 18.79 0.81 -24.18
CA VAL A 709 17.70 0.19 -24.94
C VAL A 709 17.67 0.78 -26.34
N THR A 710 17.92 -0.06 -27.33
CA THR A 710 17.77 0.25 -28.76
C THR A 710 16.51 -0.42 -29.31
N GLY A 711 16.18 -0.23 -30.58
CA GLY A 711 14.98 -0.84 -31.20
C GLY A 711 15.02 -2.37 -31.27
N ASP A 712 16.20 -2.99 -31.12
CA ASP A 712 16.42 -4.44 -31.33
C ASP A 712 17.31 -5.09 -30.26
N SER A 713 17.81 -4.32 -29.27
CA SER A 713 18.77 -4.86 -28.31
C SER A 713 18.80 -4.04 -27.02
N ILE A 714 19.07 -4.74 -25.93
CA ILE A 714 19.29 -4.14 -24.61
C ILE A 714 20.64 -4.59 -24.09
N CYS A 715 21.42 -3.64 -23.54
CA CYS A 715 22.74 -3.93 -23.06
C CYS A 715 23.08 -3.14 -21.78
N ALA A 716 23.52 -3.81 -20.74
CA ALA A 716 24.08 -3.19 -19.54
C ALA A 716 25.51 -2.71 -19.84
N VAL A 717 25.70 -1.39 -19.82
CA VAL A 717 26.97 -0.75 -20.17
C VAL A 717 27.86 -0.59 -18.95
N ASP A 718 27.28 -0.31 -17.80
CA ASP A 718 27.98 -0.26 -16.52
C ASP A 718 27.18 -0.98 -15.44
N CYS A 719 27.87 -1.55 -14.47
CA CYS A 719 27.25 -2.21 -13.34
C CYS A 719 28.16 -2.14 -12.10
N LEU A 720 27.57 -1.81 -10.98
CA LEU A 720 28.18 -1.86 -9.66
C LEU A 720 27.39 -2.81 -8.77
N ILE A 721 28.07 -3.71 -8.06
CA ILE A 721 27.50 -4.57 -7.01
C ILE A 721 28.27 -4.32 -5.72
N VAL A 722 27.56 -3.94 -4.67
CA VAL A 722 28.10 -3.73 -3.33
C VAL A 722 27.59 -4.85 -2.42
N PRO A 723 28.49 -5.70 -1.90
CA PRO A 723 28.11 -6.73 -0.94
C PRO A 723 27.51 -6.13 0.34
N ALA A 724 26.63 -6.88 1.00
CA ALA A 724 26.17 -6.51 2.33
C ALA A 724 27.37 -6.57 3.29
N GLY A 725 27.59 -5.50 4.05
CA GLY A 725 28.61 -5.49 5.12
C GLY A 725 28.27 -6.59 6.13
N GLY A 726 29.27 -7.45 6.46
CA GLY A 726 29.12 -8.51 7.45
C GLY A 726 28.92 -7.96 8.86
#